data_1a4be1e4784ef29f00cd924e71c8b56d
#
_entry.id   1a4be1e4784ef29f00cd924e71c8b56d
#
_cell.length_a   1.000
_cell.length_b   1.000
_cell.length_c   1.000
_cell.angle_alpha   90.00
_cell.angle_beta   90.00
_cell.angle_gamma   90.00
#
_symmetry.space_group_name_H-M   'P 1'
#
loop_
_entity.id
_entity.type
_entity.pdbx_description
1 polymer ?
#
loop_
_entity_poly.entity_id
_entity_poly.type
_entity_poly.pdbx_seq_one_letter_code
_entity_poly.pdbx_strand_id
1 'polypeptide(L)'
;MPILSTLAAAALFASPAITGGEAETFDCTGQVAVVCGDSPQRFMLLQDEGVRFSLNRSFWLEHPESYMLKSGDIVHITGEKRIPTGIIKDEQPLQSAFVVTNLVTVRHGRLPEPAKVEANEINGGRLTGKFVSVCGVASSAMRDDMNPQWNWLIIRTPCGDVYVALTDHEHPLESIIALTDAEVRVSGLMHKQHRWRRFSGPYLMAAGENAVETMSPPPGPERMRALRQSDFGAEAFVIKSLEGALLHRAKTEGVLVALGRGFCFVELQDGRLLKAIPRLGASVPARGTAVTAAGFVTLDFGGLQFSDAEFWPNGNGRPAAATKAEPTKMKELFRQARNPDVSAASGIREIISVSGTIANSGENIRMSRTIRVESDGYSVNADLSTLSDEAIAELDRGCVVQVSGVCNAEFEAGPTTTAFPTFAGFSIFPVSDDAITVVARPSWWTTGRLLVLVLSLVGLLAVFLVLTIVLKTLADRRGQQLYDEKAAHIRTEAKVEERTRLAIELHDAISQTLTGVALQIDSADMADSLNNSPRSVFLATARQMLASCRRELRNCLWDLKSRTFDEKDMTEAVNRAIVPHIGSAKAMVRFNVPRSMLSEPTTHSVLSMVRELVVNAIRHGKAKSVWIAGECSNGRISFSVRDDGCGFDMASAPGPREGHFGLQGIRERVNAANGSIEVESAPGEGTKITISISEGNHERT
;
A
#
# COMPACT_ATOMS: atom_id res chain seq x y z
N MET A 1 -6.86 15.97 -29.30
CA MET A 1 -7.32 16.95 -28.29
C MET A 1 -6.34 18.12 -28.21
N PRO A 2 -6.38 19.09 -29.12
CA PRO A 2 -5.52 20.28 -29.06
C PRO A 2 -6.27 21.60 -28.80
N ILE A 3 -7.47 21.56 -28.25
CA ILE A 3 -8.27 22.80 -28.06
C ILE A 3 -8.24 23.29 -26.60
N LEU A 4 -7.78 22.49 -25.66
CA LEU A 4 -7.68 22.85 -24.23
C LEU A 4 -6.36 23.55 -23.86
N SER A 5 -5.32 23.46 -24.68
CA SER A 5 -4.02 24.11 -24.40
C SER A 5 -3.98 25.58 -24.78
N THR A 6 -4.79 26.02 -25.75
CA THR A 6 -4.83 27.39 -26.20
C THR A 6 -5.67 28.29 -25.28
N LEU A 7 -6.65 27.77 -24.59
CA LEU A 7 -7.44 28.54 -23.60
C LEU A 7 -6.73 28.76 -22.28
N ALA A 8 -5.81 27.84 -21.86
CA ALA A 8 -5.02 28.02 -20.64
C ALA A 8 -3.90 29.06 -20.81
N ALA A 9 -3.33 29.17 -22.00
CA ALA A 9 -2.31 30.19 -22.29
C ALA A 9 -2.90 31.61 -22.38
N ALA A 10 -4.12 31.74 -22.90
CA ALA A 10 -4.80 33.06 -22.95
C ALA A 10 -5.26 33.56 -21.56
N ALA A 11 -5.52 32.66 -20.60
CA ALA A 11 -5.91 33.03 -19.25
C ALA A 11 -4.73 33.50 -18.38
N LEU A 12 -3.49 33.16 -18.72
CA LEU A 12 -2.27 33.59 -17.99
C LEU A 12 -1.82 35.01 -18.40
N PHE A 13 -2.36 35.60 -19.47
CA PHE A 13 -2.05 36.93 -19.94
C PHE A 13 -3.20 37.93 -19.82
N ALA A 14 -4.35 37.52 -19.31
CA ALA A 14 -5.34 38.48 -18.88
C ALA A 14 -4.74 39.22 -17.68
N SER A 15 -4.30 40.46 -17.90
CA SER A 15 -3.96 41.35 -16.79
C SER A 15 -5.09 41.28 -15.78
N PRO A 16 -4.84 40.98 -14.51
CA PRO A 16 -5.90 40.97 -13.50
C PRO A 16 -6.58 42.33 -13.59
N ALA A 17 -7.90 42.29 -13.66
CA ALA A 17 -8.70 43.52 -13.65
C ALA A 17 -8.29 44.31 -12.42
N ILE A 18 -7.54 45.41 -12.63
CA ILE A 18 -7.04 46.26 -11.54
C ILE A 18 -8.25 47.05 -11.10
N THR A 19 -8.97 46.56 -10.12
CA THR A 19 -10.06 47.23 -9.46
C THR A 19 -9.52 48.02 -8.28
N GLY A 20 -9.53 49.36 -8.39
CA GLY A 20 -9.29 50.27 -7.27
C GLY A 20 -7.83 50.75 -7.14
N GLY A 21 -7.51 51.82 -7.84
CA GLY A 21 -6.33 52.65 -7.64
C GLY A 21 -6.62 54.03 -8.20
N GLU A 22 -6.00 55.07 -7.69
CA GLU A 22 -6.07 56.42 -8.25
C GLU A 22 -5.53 56.37 -9.70
N ALA A 23 -6.36 56.72 -10.66
CA ALA A 23 -5.97 56.80 -12.05
C ALA A 23 -5.34 58.17 -12.30
N GLU A 24 -4.05 58.20 -12.61
CA GLU A 24 -3.36 59.39 -13.12
C GLU A 24 -3.49 59.43 -14.65
N THR A 25 -4.04 60.46 -15.20
CA THR A 25 -4.05 60.67 -16.65
C THR A 25 -2.66 61.05 -17.12
N PHE A 26 -2.25 60.51 -18.26
CA PHE A 26 -1.01 60.91 -18.91
C PHE A 26 -1.32 61.41 -20.35
N ASP A 27 -0.53 62.33 -20.75
CA ASP A 27 -0.52 62.91 -22.11
C ASP A 27 0.93 63.11 -22.50
N CYS A 28 1.38 62.43 -23.54
CA CYS A 28 2.77 62.52 -23.96
C CYS A 28 2.97 62.24 -25.45
N THR A 29 4.02 62.86 -25.98
CA THR A 29 4.55 62.56 -27.30
C THR A 29 5.87 61.86 -27.15
N GLY A 30 6.07 60.78 -27.89
CA GLY A 30 7.32 60.01 -27.87
C GLY A 30 7.60 59.34 -29.19
N GLN A 31 8.81 58.86 -29.33
CA GLN A 31 9.22 58.10 -30.50
C GLN A 31 9.19 56.59 -30.20
N VAL A 32 8.57 55.83 -31.09
CA VAL A 32 8.53 54.36 -30.94
C VAL A 32 9.92 53.80 -31.15
N ALA A 33 10.52 53.25 -30.10
CA ALA A 33 11.84 52.64 -30.13
C ALA A 33 11.77 51.18 -30.58
N VAL A 34 10.82 50.44 -29.99
CA VAL A 34 10.68 48.99 -30.19
C VAL A 34 9.21 48.67 -30.36
N VAL A 35 8.90 47.84 -31.34
CA VAL A 35 7.59 47.25 -31.57
C VAL A 35 7.72 45.74 -31.36
N CYS A 36 6.80 45.18 -30.60
CA CYS A 36 6.75 43.76 -30.40
C CYS A 36 5.68 43.14 -31.29
N GLY A 37 6.01 42.08 -31.98
CA GLY A 37 5.11 41.39 -32.90
C GLY A 37 3.96 40.61 -32.24
N ASP A 38 3.70 40.83 -30.94
CA ASP A 38 2.64 40.14 -30.18
C ASP A 38 1.26 40.62 -30.59
N SER A 39 0.24 39.86 -30.38
CA SER A 39 -1.15 40.26 -30.57
C SER A 39 -1.86 40.30 -29.20
N PRO A 40 -2.28 41.46 -28.72
CA PRO A 40 -2.15 42.81 -29.32
C PRO A 40 -0.69 43.29 -29.35
N GLN A 41 -0.36 44.04 -30.39
CA GLN A 41 0.99 44.52 -30.58
C GLN A 41 1.38 45.50 -29.46
N ARG A 42 2.56 45.34 -28.91
CA ARG A 42 3.10 46.17 -27.83
C ARG A 42 4.22 47.02 -28.38
N PHE A 43 4.41 48.20 -27.82
CA PHE A 43 5.50 49.06 -28.20
C PHE A 43 6.13 49.79 -27.02
N MET A 44 7.35 50.21 -27.17
CA MET A 44 8.10 50.99 -26.20
C MET A 44 8.50 52.35 -26.77
N LEU A 45 8.37 53.41 -25.98
CA LEU A 45 8.65 54.78 -26.37
C LEU A 45 9.98 55.27 -25.82
N LEU A 46 10.73 55.95 -26.67
CA LEU A 46 11.75 56.92 -26.28
C LEU A 46 11.08 58.27 -26.17
N GLN A 47 11.35 59.00 -25.10
CA GLN A 47 10.96 60.37 -24.97
C GLN A 47 12.18 61.29 -25.12
N ASP A 48 11.97 62.42 -25.74
CA ASP A 48 13.00 63.44 -25.88
C ASP A 48 13.42 64.02 -24.52
N GLU A 49 14.63 64.57 -24.48
CA GLU A 49 15.28 65.07 -23.26
C GLU A 49 14.38 65.98 -22.45
N GLY A 50 13.99 65.54 -21.30
CA GLY A 50 13.33 66.37 -20.31
C GLY A 50 12.06 65.83 -19.68
N VAL A 51 11.44 64.80 -20.24
CA VAL A 51 10.27 64.18 -19.60
C VAL A 51 10.72 63.02 -18.74
N ARG A 52 10.58 63.20 -17.44
CA ARG A 52 10.92 62.28 -16.37
C ARG A 52 10.01 61.03 -16.37
N PHE A 53 10.04 60.25 -17.40
CA PHE A 53 9.64 58.87 -17.22
C PHE A 53 10.84 58.16 -16.68
N SER A 54 10.83 57.90 -15.38
CA SER A 54 11.75 56.98 -14.73
C SER A 54 11.61 55.64 -15.41
N LEU A 55 12.53 55.33 -16.31
CA LEU A 55 12.55 54.18 -17.19
C LEU A 55 12.85 52.85 -16.52
N ASN A 56 12.68 52.76 -15.21
CA ASN A 56 12.57 51.50 -14.52
C ASN A 56 11.23 50.76 -14.79
N ARG A 57 10.43 51.29 -15.72
CA ARG A 57 9.11 50.72 -16.05
C ARG A 57 8.99 50.60 -17.55
N SER A 58 9.02 49.39 -18.02
CA SER A 58 8.66 49.01 -19.39
C SER A 58 7.20 49.33 -19.63
N PHE A 59 6.93 50.31 -20.43
CA PHE A 59 5.57 50.62 -20.84
C PHE A 59 5.18 49.70 -22.00
N TRP A 60 4.50 48.63 -21.65
CA TRP A 60 3.81 47.84 -22.66
C TRP A 60 2.46 48.50 -22.88
N LEU A 61 2.35 49.20 -24.00
CA LEU A 61 1.13 49.89 -24.38
C LEU A 61 0.40 49.00 -25.38
N GLU A 62 -0.77 48.54 -25.01
CA GLU A 62 -1.63 47.70 -25.85
C GLU A 62 -2.71 48.62 -26.42
N HIS A 63 -2.72 48.81 -27.73
CA HIS A 63 -3.76 49.57 -28.45
C HIS A 63 -4.05 48.93 -29.79
N PRO A 64 -5.32 48.85 -30.25
CA PRO A 64 -5.67 48.24 -31.53
C PRO A 64 -4.93 48.86 -32.72
N GLU A 65 -4.68 50.16 -32.69
CA GLU A 65 -3.97 50.85 -33.77
C GLU A 65 -2.45 50.64 -33.74
N SER A 66 -1.91 50.04 -32.72
CA SER A 66 -0.47 49.73 -32.59
C SER A 66 0.05 48.80 -33.70
N TYR A 67 -0.81 48.02 -34.35
CA TYR A 67 -0.44 47.17 -35.50
C TYR A 67 0.13 47.94 -36.70
N MET A 68 -0.11 49.23 -36.76
CA MET A 68 0.39 50.08 -37.82
C MET A 68 1.72 50.77 -37.47
N LEU A 69 2.18 50.66 -36.23
CA LEU A 69 3.37 51.34 -35.76
C LEU A 69 4.65 50.63 -36.24
N LYS A 70 5.63 51.48 -36.55
CA LYS A 70 7.00 51.06 -36.88
C LYS A 70 8.00 51.71 -35.93
N SER A 71 9.13 51.07 -35.77
CA SER A 71 10.27 51.67 -35.06
C SER A 71 10.65 53.00 -35.72
N GLY A 72 10.76 54.03 -34.92
CA GLY A 72 11.03 55.38 -35.40
C GLY A 72 9.81 56.29 -35.48
N ASP A 73 8.59 55.80 -35.51
CA ASP A 73 7.37 56.61 -35.56
C ASP A 73 7.25 57.53 -34.34
N ILE A 74 6.84 58.77 -34.58
CA ILE A 74 6.55 59.70 -33.50
C ILE A 74 5.04 59.65 -33.25
N VAL A 75 4.68 59.28 -32.04
CA VAL A 75 3.28 59.12 -31.62
C VAL A 75 2.93 60.04 -30.49
N HIS A 76 1.69 60.53 -30.52
CA HIS A 76 1.08 61.22 -29.41
C HIS A 76 0.07 60.28 -28.77
N ILE A 77 0.23 60.02 -27.45
CA ILE A 77 -0.61 59.11 -26.71
C ILE A 77 -1.21 59.77 -25.50
N THR A 78 -2.47 59.47 -25.24
CA THR A 78 -3.15 59.84 -24.00
C THR A 78 -3.70 58.57 -23.35
N GLY A 79 -3.80 58.57 -22.02
CA GLY A 79 -4.29 57.42 -21.31
C GLY A 79 -4.33 57.60 -19.82
N GLU A 80 -4.49 56.48 -19.15
CA GLU A 80 -4.54 56.39 -17.70
C GLU A 80 -3.40 55.51 -17.17
N LYS A 81 -2.69 56.02 -16.21
CA LYS A 81 -1.75 55.24 -15.43
C LYS A 81 -2.48 54.72 -14.19
N ARG A 82 -2.69 53.43 -14.10
CA ARG A 82 -3.29 52.79 -12.95
C ARG A 82 -2.22 52.30 -12.04
N ILE A 83 -2.20 52.79 -10.81
CA ILE A 83 -1.31 52.36 -9.75
C ILE A 83 -2.06 51.28 -8.98
N PRO A 84 -1.66 50.02 -9.02
CA PRO A 84 -2.37 48.99 -8.27
C PRO A 84 -2.20 49.23 -6.78
N THR A 85 -3.32 49.31 -6.06
CA THR A 85 -3.36 49.33 -4.59
C THR A 85 -3.43 47.88 -4.12
N GLY A 86 -2.33 47.32 -3.71
CA GLY A 86 -2.25 46.00 -3.13
C GLY A 86 -0.83 45.49 -3.05
N ILE A 87 -0.50 44.88 -1.93
CA ILE A 87 0.74 44.14 -1.77
C ILE A 87 0.40 42.68 -2.09
N ILE A 88 0.99 42.15 -3.15
CA ILE A 88 0.95 40.70 -3.36
C ILE A 88 1.81 40.07 -2.24
N LYS A 89 1.37 38.97 -1.69
CA LYS A 89 1.95 38.27 -0.53
C LYS A 89 3.47 38.03 -0.54
N ASP A 90 4.14 38.34 -1.66
CA ASP A 90 5.59 38.11 -1.83
C ASP A 90 6.39 39.42 -2.02
N GLU A 91 6.04 40.47 -1.30
CA GLU A 91 6.84 41.71 -1.15
C GLU A 91 7.20 42.48 -2.43
N GLN A 92 6.52 42.25 -3.54
CA GLN A 92 6.79 43.03 -4.75
C GLN A 92 5.68 44.06 -5.04
N PRO A 93 6.03 45.31 -5.26
CA PRO A 93 5.06 46.32 -5.69
C PRO A 93 4.54 45.93 -7.08
N LEU A 94 3.22 45.91 -7.23
CA LEU A 94 2.56 45.74 -8.52
C LEU A 94 3.06 46.84 -9.47
N GLN A 95 3.45 46.46 -10.68
CA GLN A 95 3.87 47.42 -11.69
C GLN A 95 2.67 48.26 -12.14
N SER A 96 2.87 49.57 -12.25
CA SER A 96 1.83 50.44 -12.79
C SER A 96 1.48 50.04 -14.23
N ALA A 97 0.20 49.88 -14.50
CA ALA A 97 -0.28 49.61 -15.83
C ALA A 97 -0.64 50.93 -16.52
N PHE A 98 -0.18 51.11 -17.74
CA PHE A 98 -0.53 52.24 -18.58
C PHE A 98 -1.55 51.78 -19.63
N VAL A 99 -2.73 52.35 -19.56
CA VAL A 99 -3.79 52.04 -20.52
C VAL A 99 -3.87 53.23 -21.47
N VAL A 100 -3.49 53.02 -22.73
CA VAL A 100 -3.61 54.03 -23.76
C VAL A 100 -5.06 54.09 -24.18
N THR A 101 -5.66 55.28 -24.08
CA THR A 101 -7.04 55.53 -24.50
C THR A 101 -7.10 56.12 -25.90
N ASN A 102 -6.05 56.83 -26.33
CA ASN A 102 -5.94 57.38 -27.67
C ASN A 102 -4.48 57.33 -28.13
N LEU A 103 -4.26 57.01 -29.38
CA LEU A 103 -2.97 56.93 -30.04
C LEU A 103 -3.08 57.56 -31.42
N VAL A 104 -2.23 58.57 -31.69
CA VAL A 104 -2.16 59.23 -32.98
C VAL A 104 -0.71 59.26 -33.47
N THR A 105 -0.48 58.70 -34.63
CA THR A 105 0.83 58.86 -35.29
C THR A 105 0.98 60.24 -35.82
N VAL A 106 1.92 60.98 -35.23
CA VAL A 106 2.17 62.42 -35.64
C VAL A 106 2.96 62.46 -36.93
N ARG A 107 3.99 61.65 -37.05
CA ARG A 107 4.81 61.50 -38.25
C ARG A 107 5.64 60.20 -38.20
N HIS A 108 6.01 59.72 -39.38
CA HIS A 108 7.03 58.69 -39.50
C HIS A 108 8.41 59.31 -39.42
N GLY A 109 9.33 58.68 -38.67
CA GLY A 109 10.66 59.20 -38.43
C GLY A 109 11.70 58.09 -38.38
N ARG A 110 12.96 58.48 -38.25
CA ARG A 110 14.06 57.54 -37.95
C ARG A 110 14.39 57.67 -36.49
N LEU A 111 14.84 56.55 -35.88
CA LEU A 111 15.36 56.58 -34.53
C LEU A 111 16.56 57.48 -34.40
N PRO A 112 16.79 58.11 -33.24
CA PRO A 112 18.01 58.89 -33.01
C PRO A 112 19.24 57.99 -33.16
N GLU A 113 20.44 58.63 -33.36
CA GLU A 113 21.67 57.86 -33.32
C GLU A 113 21.86 57.24 -31.97
N PRO A 114 22.09 55.89 -31.91
CA PRO A 114 22.28 55.20 -30.63
C PRO A 114 23.64 55.60 -30.02
N ALA A 115 23.66 55.76 -28.71
CA ALA A 115 24.92 55.96 -28.01
C ALA A 115 25.79 54.68 -28.10
N LYS A 116 27.01 54.77 -28.54
CA LYS A 116 27.93 53.62 -28.57
C LYS A 116 28.39 53.31 -27.17
N VAL A 117 28.21 52.04 -26.74
CA VAL A 117 28.54 51.57 -25.38
C VAL A 117 29.27 50.24 -25.42
N GLU A 118 29.98 49.94 -24.34
CA GLU A 118 30.63 48.66 -24.14
C GLU A 118 29.68 47.68 -23.38
N ALA A 119 29.96 46.38 -23.48
CA ALA A 119 29.15 45.37 -22.83
C ALA A 119 29.15 45.46 -21.30
N ASN A 120 30.24 45.91 -20.68
CA ASN A 120 30.30 46.13 -19.24
C ASN A 120 29.31 47.21 -18.74
N GLU A 121 29.09 48.24 -19.55
CA GLU A 121 28.12 49.31 -19.25
C GLU A 121 26.69 48.76 -19.33
N ILE A 122 26.42 47.90 -20.34
CA ILE A 122 25.13 47.19 -20.51
C ILE A 122 24.92 46.26 -19.32
N ASN A 123 25.86 45.38 -19.04
CA ASN A 123 25.79 44.39 -17.99
C ASN A 123 25.70 45.01 -16.58
N GLY A 124 26.22 46.23 -16.41
CA GLY A 124 26.04 47.00 -15.18
C GLY A 124 24.61 47.52 -14.96
N GLY A 125 23.74 47.43 -15.96
CA GLY A 125 22.30 47.81 -15.88
C GLY A 125 22.02 49.29 -15.62
N ARG A 126 23.02 50.17 -15.75
CA ARG A 126 22.88 51.62 -15.50
C ARG A 126 22.26 52.36 -16.68
N LEU A 127 22.17 51.75 -17.84
CA LEU A 127 21.70 52.29 -19.09
C LEU A 127 20.23 51.96 -19.39
N THR A 128 19.51 51.41 -18.44
CA THR A 128 18.12 51.00 -18.62
C THR A 128 17.31 52.15 -19.17
N GLY A 129 16.62 51.89 -20.31
CA GLY A 129 15.78 52.84 -21.00
C GLY A 129 16.53 53.77 -21.96
N LYS A 130 17.83 53.65 -22.15
CA LYS A 130 18.57 54.38 -23.17
C LYS A 130 18.63 53.59 -24.46
N PHE A 131 18.62 54.29 -25.58
CA PHE A 131 18.81 53.73 -26.91
C PHE A 131 20.33 53.71 -27.19
N VAL A 132 20.88 52.51 -27.29
CA VAL A 132 22.30 52.27 -27.36
C VAL A 132 22.67 51.30 -28.46
N SER A 133 23.96 51.32 -28.86
CA SER A 133 24.50 50.35 -29.82
C SER A 133 25.75 49.67 -29.22
N VAL A 134 25.88 48.40 -29.48
CA VAL A 134 27.04 47.57 -29.13
C VAL A 134 27.56 46.87 -30.36
N CYS A 135 28.91 46.76 -30.45
CA CYS A 135 29.56 45.98 -31.49
C CYS A 135 30.18 44.71 -30.88
N GLY A 136 30.09 43.61 -31.60
CA GLY A 136 30.69 42.36 -31.20
C GLY A 136 30.42 41.26 -32.22
N VAL A 137 30.71 40.02 -31.85
CA VAL A 137 30.53 38.85 -32.70
C VAL A 137 29.23 38.15 -32.32
N ALA A 138 28.38 37.89 -33.28
CA ALA A 138 27.14 37.10 -33.07
C ALA A 138 27.51 35.65 -32.71
N SER A 139 27.30 35.23 -31.48
CA SER A 139 27.76 33.95 -31.00
C SER A 139 26.69 32.86 -30.91
N SER A 140 25.43 33.24 -30.76
CA SER A 140 24.33 32.28 -30.72
C SER A 140 23.01 32.96 -31.07
N ALA A 141 22.13 32.21 -31.72
CA ALA A 141 20.78 32.63 -32.02
C ALA A 141 19.77 31.55 -31.62
N MET A 142 18.70 31.93 -30.94
CA MET A 142 17.66 31.01 -30.49
C MET A 142 16.30 31.64 -30.45
N ARG A 143 15.25 30.83 -30.53
CA ARG A 143 13.87 31.29 -30.33
C ARG A 143 13.57 31.35 -28.83
N ASP A 144 12.77 32.32 -28.42
CA ASP A 144 12.26 32.39 -27.07
C ASP A 144 11.19 31.31 -26.86
N ASP A 145 11.28 30.52 -25.84
CA ASP A 145 10.34 29.43 -25.57
C ASP A 145 9.04 29.94 -24.97
N MET A 146 9.05 31.09 -24.30
CA MET A 146 7.85 31.68 -23.68
C MET A 146 7.13 32.61 -24.64
N ASN A 147 7.86 33.25 -25.52
CA ASN A 147 7.32 34.12 -26.58
C ASN A 147 7.89 33.70 -27.93
N PRO A 148 7.27 32.74 -28.63
CA PRO A 148 7.78 32.19 -29.88
C PRO A 148 7.94 33.22 -31.03
N GLN A 149 7.42 34.41 -30.86
CA GLN A 149 7.59 35.52 -31.84
C GLN A 149 8.92 36.27 -31.66
N TRP A 150 9.56 36.08 -30.53
CA TRP A 150 10.85 36.68 -30.23
C TRP A 150 12.00 35.75 -30.57
N ASN A 151 13.06 36.34 -31.05
CA ASN A 151 14.33 35.65 -31.23
C ASN A 151 15.40 36.31 -30.39
N TRP A 152 16.29 35.49 -29.81
CA TRP A 152 17.44 35.97 -29.06
C TRP A 152 18.69 35.88 -29.91
N LEU A 153 19.52 36.94 -29.86
CA LEU A 153 20.85 36.98 -30.40
C LEU A 153 21.81 37.29 -29.27
N ILE A 154 22.85 36.47 -29.10
CA ILE A 154 23.90 36.72 -28.15
C ILE A 154 25.11 37.31 -28.88
N ILE A 155 25.54 38.49 -28.42
CA ILE A 155 26.70 39.19 -28.96
C ILE A 155 27.85 39.00 -28.01
N ARG A 156 28.92 38.37 -28.47
CA ARG A 156 30.13 38.17 -27.73
C ARG A 156 31.02 39.40 -27.91
N THR A 157 31.53 39.93 -26.80
CA THR A 157 32.46 41.06 -26.77
C THR A 157 33.65 40.76 -25.85
N PRO A 158 34.75 41.54 -25.94
CA PRO A 158 35.86 41.36 -25.00
C PRO A 158 35.49 41.51 -23.53
N CYS A 159 34.40 42.28 -23.25
CA CYS A 159 33.95 42.59 -21.90
C CYS A 159 32.76 41.71 -21.45
N GLY A 160 32.44 40.61 -22.15
CA GLY A 160 31.40 39.70 -21.85
C GLY A 160 30.27 39.66 -22.90
N ASP A 161 29.32 38.77 -22.70
CA ASP A 161 28.20 38.56 -23.62
C ASP A 161 27.06 39.55 -23.37
N VAL A 162 26.45 40.05 -24.47
CA VAL A 162 25.28 40.93 -24.46
C VAL A 162 24.13 40.14 -25.06
N TYR A 163 23.03 40.11 -24.38
CA TYR A 163 21.79 39.46 -24.83
C TYR A 163 20.93 40.47 -25.56
N VAL A 164 20.44 40.09 -26.71
CA VAL A 164 19.58 40.94 -27.56
C VAL A 164 18.27 40.19 -27.85
N ALA A 165 17.15 40.77 -27.47
CA ALA A 165 15.82 40.30 -27.86
C ALA A 165 15.41 41.01 -29.15
N LEU A 166 15.29 40.27 -30.24
CA LEU A 166 14.70 40.74 -31.51
C LEU A 166 13.21 40.45 -31.44
N THR A 167 12.42 41.52 -31.37
CA THR A 167 11.01 41.44 -30.96
C THR A 167 10.03 41.59 -32.10
N ASP A 168 10.51 41.74 -33.31
CA ASP A 168 9.73 41.91 -34.53
C ASP A 168 9.83 40.72 -35.49
N HIS A 169 9.08 40.77 -36.60
CA HIS A 169 9.10 39.77 -37.66
C HIS A 169 10.15 40.00 -38.73
N GLU A 170 10.87 41.13 -38.66
CA GLU A 170 11.87 41.49 -39.66
C GLU A 170 13.14 40.63 -39.55
N HIS A 171 13.35 40.00 -38.41
CA HIS A 171 14.49 39.14 -38.14
C HIS A 171 14.06 37.69 -37.92
N PRO A 172 13.70 36.93 -38.97
CA PRO A 172 13.38 35.51 -38.83
C PRO A 172 14.59 34.74 -38.32
N LEU A 173 14.36 33.66 -37.57
CA LEU A 173 15.41 32.89 -36.88
C LEU A 173 16.52 32.43 -37.85
N GLU A 174 16.16 32.01 -39.06
CA GLU A 174 17.13 31.55 -40.06
C GLU A 174 18.08 32.67 -40.49
N SER A 175 17.61 33.91 -40.65
CA SER A 175 18.48 35.03 -40.97
C SER A 175 19.46 35.40 -39.86
N ILE A 176 18.99 35.29 -38.62
CA ILE A 176 19.83 35.54 -37.44
C ILE A 176 20.88 34.42 -37.25
N ILE A 177 20.48 33.17 -37.46
CA ILE A 177 21.42 32.04 -37.46
C ILE A 177 22.49 32.22 -38.51
N ALA A 178 22.17 32.77 -39.68
CA ALA A 178 23.15 33.04 -40.73
C ALA A 178 24.22 34.10 -40.34
N LEU A 179 23.95 34.93 -39.33
CA LEU A 179 24.88 35.90 -38.78
C LEU A 179 25.88 35.32 -37.82
N THR A 180 25.75 34.05 -37.45
CA THR A 180 26.63 33.43 -36.47
C THR A 180 28.10 33.56 -36.92
N ASP A 181 28.95 34.07 -36.02
CA ASP A 181 30.35 34.39 -36.22
C ASP A 181 30.60 35.67 -37.10
N ALA A 182 29.57 36.40 -37.46
CA ALA A 182 29.73 37.71 -38.07
C ALA A 182 30.02 38.77 -37.01
N GLU A 183 30.80 39.77 -37.38
CA GLU A 183 30.87 41.01 -36.60
C GLU A 183 29.65 41.83 -36.87
N VAL A 184 28.89 42.15 -35.83
CA VAL A 184 27.65 42.89 -35.93
C VAL A 184 27.64 44.10 -35.01
N ARG A 185 26.91 45.12 -35.44
CA ARG A 185 26.52 46.22 -34.58
C ARG A 185 25.03 46.08 -34.34
N VAL A 186 24.65 46.02 -33.08
CA VAL A 186 23.22 45.92 -32.69
C VAL A 186 22.81 47.19 -31.97
N SER A 187 21.72 47.78 -32.40
CA SER A 187 21.11 48.96 -31.78
C SER A 187 19.79 48.62 -31.16
N GLY A 188 19.56 49.03 -29.96
CA GLY A 188 18.32 48.72 -29.27
C GLY A 188 18.10 49.51 -27.99
N LEU A 189 16.92 49.33 -27.41
CA LEU A 189 16.55 49.92 -26.15
C LEU A 189 17.06 49.02 -25.00
N MET A 190 17.83 49.58 -24.12
CA MET A 190 18.32 48.87 -22.95
C MET A 190 17.18 48.57 -22.00
N HIS A 191 16.96 47.30 -21.71
CA HIS A 191 15.95 46.82 -20.80
C HIS A 191 16.59 45.96 -19.68
N LYS A 192 15.96 46.01 -18.51
CA LYS A 192 16.36 45.14 -17.37
C LYS A 192 15.13 44.48 -16.85
N GLN A 193 15.13 43.17 -16.93
CA GLN A 193 14.03 42.35 -16.41
C GLN A 193 14.26 42.07 -14.91
N HIS A 194 13.25 42.33 -14.10
CA HIS A 194 13.25 41.96 -12.68
C HIS A 194 12.77 40.54 -12.50
N ARG A 195 13.16 39.92 -11.37
CA ARG A 195 12.86 38.57 -10.91
C ARG A 195 11.56 37.98 -11.44
N TRP A 196 11.52 36.69 -11.60
CA TRP A 196 10.37 35.83 -11.99
C TRP A 196 10.27 35.46 -13.47
N ARG A 197 11.19 35.89 -14.30
CA ARG A 197 11.25 35.42 -15.67
C ARG A 197 12.57 34.70 -15.93
N ARG A 198 12.58 33.82 -16.89
CA ARG A 198 13.69 32.95 -17.28
C ARG A 198 15.05 33.66 -17.45
N PHE A 199 15.00 34.90 -17.87
CA PHE A 199 16.17 35.76 -17.97
C PHE A 199 16.10 36.86 -16.92
N SER A 200 17.10 36.93 -16.06
CA SER A 200 17.22 37.92 -15.01
C SER A 200 18.51 38.71 -15.22
N GLY A 201 18.40 39.76 -15.98
CA GLY A 201 19.55 40.61 -16.27
C GLY A 201 19.23 41.74 -17.27
N PRO A 202 20.20 42.60 -17.55
CA PRO A 202 20.08 43.59 -18.59
C PRO A 202 20.20 42.96 -19.99
N TYR A 203 19.42 43.44 -20.92
CA TYR A 203 19.45 43.02 -22.32
C TYR A 203 19.00 44.16 -23.24
N LEU A 204 19.33 44.08 -24.49
CA LEU A 204 18.85 45.02 -25.51
C LEU A 204 17.53 44.48 -26.12
N MET A 205 16.56 45.32 -26.24
CA MET A 205 15.38 45.11 -27.10
C MET A 205 15.58 45.80 -28.41
N ALA A 206 15.62 45.07 -29.49
CA ALA A 206 15.89 45.60 -30.82
C ALA A 206 14.76 45.20 -31.74
N ALA A 207 14.34 46.14 -32.60
CA ALA A 207 13.32 45.97 -33.63
C ALA A 207 13.61 46.90 -34.80
N GLY A 208 13.12 46.51 -35.98
CA GLY A 208 13.30 47.26 -37.22
C GLY A 208 14.48 46.79 -38.04
N GLU A 209 14.38 47.01 -39.35
CA GLU A 209 15.31 46.50 -40.36
C GLU A 209 16.80 46.84 -40.08
N ASN A 210 17.06 47.97 -39.44
CA ASN A 210 18.43 48.43 -39.13
C ASN A 210 18.87 48.10 -37.70
N ALA A 211 18.12 47.26 -36.97
CA ALA A 211 18.49 46.92 -35.61
C ALA A 211 19.77 46.09 -35.51
N VAL A 212 20.05 45.27 -36.51
CA VAL A 212 21.28 44.45 -36.62
C VAL A 212 21.98 44.80 -37.93
N GLU A 213 23.16 45.43 -37.84
CA GLU A 213 24.00 45.79 -38.97
C GLU A 213 25.21 44.85 -39.02
N THR A 214 25.42 44.18 -40.14
CA THR A 214 26.61 43.32 -40.33
C THR A 214 27.81 44.17 -40.69
N MET A 215 28.82 44.20 -39.85
CA MET A 215 30.08 44.92 -40.04
C MET A 215 31.09 44.11 -40.85
N SER A 216 31.15 42.78 -40.55
CA SER A 216 32.02 41.85 -41.24
C SER A 216 31.29 40.47 -41.32
N PRO A 217 31.30 39.78 -42.47
CA PRO A 217 30.64 38.48 -42.61
C PRO A 217 31.34 37.41 -41.83
N PRO A 218 30.71 36.26 -41.53
CA PRO A 218 31.31 35.15 -40.84
C PRO A 218 32.59 34.66 -41.54
N PRO A 219 33.67 34.37 -40.79
CA PRO A 219 34.88 33.84 -41.42
C PRO A 219 34.58 32.40 -41.91
N GLY A 220 35.05 32.06 -43.11
CA GLY A 220 34.98 30.71 -43.64
C GLY A 220 35.83 29.71 -42.80
N PRO A 221 35.52 28.40 -42.88
CA PRO A 221 36.21 27.40 -42.07
C PRO A 221 37.74 27.40 -42.17
N GLU A 222 38.23 27.81 -43.33
CA GLU A 222 39.69 27.92 -43.58
C GLU A 222 40.35 29.02 -42.75
N ARG A 223 39.65 30.10 -42.51
CA ARG A 223 40.13 31.28 -41.76
C ARG A 223 39.93 31.13 -40.25
N MET A 224 39.21 30.10 -39.79
CA MET A 224 39.04 29.86 -38.38
C MET A 224 40.34 29.49 -37.72
N ARG A 225 40.60 30.03 -36.56
CA ARG A 225 41.79 29.75 -35.77
C ARG A 225 41.77 28.31 -35.24
N ALA A 226 42.87 27.57 -35.44
CA ALA A 226 43.04 26.28 -34.80
C ALA A 226 43.34 26.42 -33.30
N LEU A 227 42.67 25.67 -32.45
CA LEU A 227 42.98 25.59 -31.03
C LEU A 227 44.32 24.86 -30.83
N ARG A 228 45.14 25.41 -29.99
CA ARG A 228 46.43 24.81 -29.58
C ARG A 228 46.30 24.20 -28.18
N GLN A 229 47.17 23.28 -27.85
CA GLN A 229 47.22 22.66 -26.54
C GLN A 229 47.31 23.69 -25.39
N SER A 230 48.04 24.78 -25.59
CA SER A 230 48.17 25.88 -24.63
C SER A 230 46.85 26.65 -24.39
N ASP A 231 45.86 26.50 -25.25
CA ASP A 231 44.59 27.22 -25.15
C ASP A 231 43.63 26.55 -24.17
N PHE A 232 43.94 25.33 -23.72
CA PHE A 232 43.09 24.54 -22.82
C PHE A 232 43.33 24.77 -21.32
N GLY A 233 44.30 25.62 -20.96
CA GLY A 233 44.50 26.02 -19.55
C GLY A 233 43.49 27.10 -19.15
N ALA A 234 42.90 27.00 -17.95
CA ALA A 234 41.93 27.97 -17.46
C ALA A 234 42.47 29.39 -17.42
N GLU A 235 43.72 29.57 -17.02
CA GLU A 235 44.37 30.88 -17.01
C GLU A 235 44.58 31.43 -18.43
N ALA A 236 44.97 30.58 -19.37
CA ALA A 236 45.12 30.96 -20.77
C ALA A 236 43.77 31.37 -21.39
N PHE A 237 42.69 30.73 -21.02
CA PHE A 237 41.35 31.07 -21.47
C PHE A 237 40.95 32.48 -21.00
N VAL A 238 41.10 32.77 -19.71
CA VAL A 238 40.75 34.07 -19.11
C VAL A 238 41.56 35.19 -19.77
N ILE A 239 42.88 35.03 -19.88
CA ILE A 239 43.76 36.02 -20.50
C ILE A 239 43.40 36.24 -21.96
N LYS A 240 43.25 35.18 -22.74
CA LYS A 240 42.93 35.26 -24.16
C LYS A 240 41.52 35.78 -24.45
N SER A 241 40.56 35.52 -23.57
CA SER A 241 39.23 36.10 -23.65
C SER A 241 39.25 37.60 -23.47
N LEU A 242 40.03 38.10 -22.51
CA LEU A 242 40.24 39.55 -22.29
C LEU A 242 40.98 40.23 -23.46
N GLU A 243 41.91 39.54 -24.13
CA GLU A 243 42.62 40.04 -25.31
C GLU A 243 41.76 39.98 -26.59
N GLY A 244 40.52 39.52 -26.54
CA GLY A 244 39.65 39.36 -27.70
C GLY A 244 40.04 38.22 -28.65
N ALA A 245 41.04 37.41 -28.26
CA ALA A 245 41.57 36.34 -29.11
C ALA A 245 40.63 35.16 -29.35
N LEU A 246 39.53 35.05 -28.58
CA LEU A 246 38.53 33.98 -28.65
C LEU A 246 37.09 34.49 -28.93
N LEU A 247 36.98 35.68 -29.53
CA LEU A 247 35.65 36.22 -29.90
C LEU A 247 35.00 35.40 -31.01
N HIS A 248 35.78 35.00 -32.00
CA HIS A 248 35.33 34.17 -33.12
C HIS A 248 35.40 32.68 -32.81
N ARG A 249 34.74 31.92 -33.67
CA ARG A 249 34.85 30.46 -33.64
C ARG A 249 36.29 30.00 -33.79
N ALA A 250 36.64 28.98 -33.03
CA ALA A 250 37.87 28.25 -33.17
C ALA A 250 37.61 26.85 -33.69
N LYS A 251 38.57 26.24 -34.37
CA LYS A 251 38.44 24.85 -34.84
C LYS A 251 39.44 23.95 -34.18
N THR A 252 39.10 22.68 -34.08
CA THR A 252 39.97 21.61 -33.62
C THR A 252 39.69 20.31 -34.35
N GLU A 253 40.64 19.42 -34.37
CA GLU A 253 40.48 18.07 -34.93
C GLU A 253 40.40 17.04 -33.81
N GLY A 254 39.56 16.05 -34.01
CA GLY A 254 39.38 14.97 -33.03
C GLY A 254 38.46 13.88 -33.51
N VAL A 255 38.09 13.00 -32.61
CA VAL A 255 37.13 11.92 -32.86
C VAL A 255 35.91 12.11 -31.98
N LEU A 256 34.76 11.99 -32.55
CA LEU A 256 33.48 12.06 -31.81
C LEU A 256 33.30 10.78 -31.04
N VAL A 257 33.45 10.82 -29.69
CA VAL A 257 33.49 9.61 -28.85
C VAL A 257 32.15 9.35 -28.13
N ALA A 258 31.40 10.38 -27.78
CA ALA A 258 30.11 10.18 -27.08
C ALA A 258 29.12 11.27 -27.47
N LEU A 259 27.84 10.93 -27.39
CA LEU A 259 26.72 11.80 -27.66
C LEU A 259 25.84 11.90 -26.40
N GLY A 260 25.41 13.12 -26.07
CA GLY A 260 24.41 13.42 -25.07
C GLY A 260 23.19 14.12 -25.68
N ARG A 261 22.22 14.48 -24.86
CA ARG A 261 21.03 15.23 -25.31
C ARG A 261 21.40 16.69 -25.56
N GLY A 262 21.61 17.03 -26.85
CA GLY A 262 21.95 18.39 -27.26
C GLY A 262 23.43 18.75 -27.16
N PHE A 263 24.30 17.81 -26.93
CA PHE A 263 25.76 18.01 -26.97
C PHE A 263 26.50 16.71 -27.33
N CYS A 264 27.75 16.81 -27.62
CA CYS A 264 28.62 15.68 -27.88
C CYS A 264 30.01 15.89 -27.30
N PHE A 265 30.84 14.84 -27.27
CA PHE A 265 32.23 14.87 -26.82
C PHE A 265 33.16 14.50 -27.97
N VAL A 266 34.15 15.34 -28.16
CA VAL A 266 35.22 15.14 -29.15
C VAL A 266 36.50 14.88 -28.40
N GLU A 267 37.11 13.70 -28.61
CA GLU A 267 38.41 13.35 -28.10
C GLU A 267 39.49 13.98 -29.03
N LEU A 268 40.33 14.79 -28.44
CA LEU A 268 41.38 15.49 -29.13
C LEU A 268 42.62 14.57 -29.32
N GLN A 269 43.56 14.97 -30.15
CA GLN A 269 44.78 14.17 -30.42
C GLN A 269 45.63 13.88 -29.17
N ASP A 270 45.54 14.71 -28.16
CA ASP A 270 46.20 14.56 -26.85
C ASP A 270 45.42 13.80 -25.80
N GLY A 271 44.26 13.20 -26.17
CA GLY A 271 43.40 12.44 -25.30
C GLY A 271 42.42 13.26 -24.44
N ARG A 272 42.49 14.59 -24.50
CA ARG A 272 41.51 15.42 -23.78
C ARG A 272 40.16 15.41 -24.45
N LEU A 273 39.14 15.60 -23.66
CA LEU A 273 37.77 15.62 -24.12
C LEU A 273 37.19 17.03 -24.17
N LEU A 274 36.74 17.42 -25.34
CA LEU A 274 36.01 18.68 -25.57
C LEU A 274 34.52 18.41 -25.67
N LYS A 275 33.73 19.05 -24.81
CA LYS A 275 32.28 19.07 -24.95
C LYS A 275 31.90 20.06 -26.05
N ALA A 276 31.02 19.67 -26.96
CA ALA A 276 30.56 20.54 -28.03
C ALA A 276 29.04 20.54 -28.06
N ILE A 277 28.46 21.77 -28.02
CA ILE A 277 26.99 21.99 -28.15
C ILE A 277 26.76 22.35 -29.62
N PRO A 278 26.08 21.47 -30.38
CA PRO A 278 25.87 21.70 -31.79
C PRO A 278 25.01 22.96 -32.02
N ARG A 279 25.31 23.64 -33.12
CA ARG A 279 24.46 24.70 -33.64
C ARG A 279 23.05 24.17 -33.92
N LEU A 280 22.05 25.02 -33.74
CA LEU A 280 20.66 24.67 -34.04
C LEU A 280 20.54 24.25 -35.52
N GLY A 281 20.09 23.00 -35.75
CA GLY A 281 19.97 22.42 -37.11
C GLY A 281 21.25 21.86 -37.69
N ALA A 282 22.39 21.89 -36.97
CA ALA A 282 23.62 21.26 -37.42
C ALA A 282 23.51 19.72 -37.33
N SER A 283 24.01 19.04 -38.35
CA SER A 283 24.15 17.59 -38.36
C SER A 283 25.34 17.17 -37.51
N VAL A 284 25.10 16.33 -36.51
CA VAL A 284 26.15 15.72 -35.71
C VAL A 284 26.51 14.36 -36.32
N PRO A 285 27.75 14.11 -36.68
CA PRO A 285 28.21 12.83 -37.21
C PRO A 285 28.03 11.68 -36.21
N ALA A 286 28.12 10.47 -36.71
CA ALA A 286 28.03 9.28 -35.85
C ALA A 286 29.25 9.17 -34.93
N ARG A 287 29.08 8.46 -33.78
CA ARG A 287 30.20 8.11 -32.91
C ARG A 287 31.30 7.39 -33.67
N GLY A 288 32.55 7.63 -33.28
CA GLY A 288 33.73 7.09 -33.94
C GLY A 288 34.15 7.83 -35.19
N THR A 289 33.42 8.86 -35.63
CA THR A 289 33.77 9.66 -36.81
C THR A 289 34.87 10.65 -36.44
N ALA A 290 35.92 10.67 -37.23
CA ALA A 290 36.89 11.72 -37.18
C ALA A 290 36.34 13.02 -37.76
N VAL A 291 36.43 14.09 -37.02
CA VAL A 291 35.82 15.37 -37.35
C VAL A 291 36.78 16.53 -37.17
N THR A 292 36.61 17.54 -38.01
CA THR A 292 37.00 18.90 -37.68
C THR A 292 35.78 19.57 -37.05
N ALA A 293 35.88 19.92 -35.79
CA ALA A 293 34.82 20.64 -35.04
C ALA A 293 35.21 22.11 -34.94
N ALA A 294 34.29 23.01 -35.17
CA ALA A 294 34.46 24.44 -34.92
C ALA A 294 33.30 24.99 -34.12
N GLY A 295 33.60 25.86 -33.17
CA GLY A 295 32.61 26.48 -32.31
C GLY A 295 33.20 27.63 -31.51
N PHE A 296 32.32 28.34 -30.79
CA PHE A 296 32.78 29.35 -29.86
C PHE A 296 33.32 28.70 -28.61
N VAL A 297 34.54 29.05 -28.26
CA VAL A 297 35.17 28.57 -27.03
C VAL A 297 34.48 29.25 -25.85
N THR A 298 33.92 28.44 -24.97
CA THR A 298 33.37 28.89 -23.72
C THR A 298 33.91 28.03 -22.59
N LEU A 299 33.82 28.54 -21.37
CA LEU A 299 34.20 27.80 -20.17
C LEU A 299 32.91 27.52 -19.40
N ASP A 300 32.62 26.26 -19.15
CA ASP A 300 31.64 25.88 -18.16
C ASP A 300 32.32 25.29 -16.93
N PHE A 301 31.54 24.91 -15.91
CA PHE A 301 32.09 24.31 -14.69
C PHE A 301 32.81 22.96 -14.92
N GLY A 302 32.54 22.32 -16.05
CA GLY A 302 33.19 21.08 -16.46
C GLY A 302 34.43 21.29 -17.35
N GLY A 303 34.83 22.53 -17.61
CA GLY A 303 35.98 22.85 -18.45
C GLY A 303 35.63 23.51 -19.79
N LEU A 304 36.57 23.51 -20.72
CA LEU A 304 36.36 24.08 -22.06
C LEU A 304 35.26 23.35 -22.83
N GLN A 305 34.42 24.12 -23.52
CA GLN A 305 33.43 23.61 -24.44
C GLN A 305 33.31 24.48 -25.68
N PHE A 306 32.80 23.88 -26.75
CA PHE A 306 32.31 24.62 -27.91
C PHE A 306 30.81 24.86 -27.77
N SER A 307 30.39 26.11 -27.89
CA SER A 307 28.99 26.45 -28.16
C SER A 307 28.80 26.74 -29.65
N ASP A 308 27.60 26.53 -30.14
CA ASP A 308 27.21 26.74 -31.56
C ASP A 308 28.17 25.98 -32.52
N ALA A 309 28.42 24.71 -32.22
CA ALA A 309 29.40 23.88 -32.90
C ALA A 309 28.94 23.34 -34.25
N GLU A 310 29.80 23.35 -35.23
CA GLU A 310 29.63 22.67 -36.52
C GLU A 310 30.70 21.59 -36.68
N PHE A 311 30.36 20.54 -37.44
CA PHE A 311 31.22 19.36 -37.60
C PHE A 311 31.37 19.03 -39.07
N TRP A 312 32.59 18.82 -39.50
CA TRP A 312 32.90 18.32 -40.84
C TRP A 312 33.68 17.00 -40.71
N PRO A 313 33.19 15.90 -41.31
CA PRO A 313 33.90 14.64 -41.33
C PRO A 313 35.29 14.83 -41.94
N ASN A 314 36.33 14.36 -41.24
CA ASN A 314 37.71 14.47 -41.65
C ASN A 314 38.21 13.06 -42.01
N GLY A 315 38.43 12.79 -43.30
CA GLY A 315 38.87 11.49 -43.78
C GLY A 315 40.26 11.03 -43.26
N ASN A 316 41.00 11.92 -42.60
CA ASN A 316 42.31 11.64 -42.01
C ASN A 316 42.23 11.14 -40.54
N GLY A 317 41.04 10.87 -40.03
CA GLY A 317 40.87 10.40 -38.66
C GLY A 317 41.41 9.01 -38.47
N ARG A 318 42.31 8.86 -37.56
CA ARG A 318 42.61 7.58 -36.94
C ARG A 318 41.30 7.11 -36.30
N PRO A 319 40.77 5.88 -36.63
CA PRO A 319 39.66 5.38 -35.87
C PRO A 319 40.03 5.49 -34.40
N ALA A 320 39.12 5.97 -33.57
CA ALA A 320 39.37 6.06 -32.16
C ALA A 320 39.96 4.71 -31.73
N ALA A 321 41.26 4.69 -31.45
CA ALA A 321 41.82 3.58 -30.72
C ALA A 321 40.96 3.61 -29.45
N ALA A 322 40.10 2.56 -29.26
CA ALA A 322 39.19 2.51 -28.15
C ALA A 322 39.97 2.88 -26.89
N THR A 323 39.87 4.17 -26.49
CA THR A 323 40.61 4.66 -25.31
C THR A 323 40.12 3.78 -24.19
N LYS A 324 41.03 2.98 -23.66
CA LYS A 324 40.68 1.95 -22.69
C LYS A 324 40.16 2.67 -21.44
N ALA A 325 38.87 2.55 -21.20
CA ALA A 325 38.25 3.17 -20.05
C ALA A 325 38.94 2.73 -18.76
N GLU A 326 39.41 3.67 -17.97
CA GLU A 326 40.07 3.36 -16.71
C GLU A 326 39.05 2.92 -15.65
N PRO A 327 39.24 1.76 -14.99
CA PRO A 327 38.37 1.34 -13.90
C PRO A 327 38.47 2.32 -12.74
N THR A 328 37.39 3.03 -12.48
CA THR A 328 37.34 4.07 -11.45
C THR A 328 36.31 3.73 -10.38
N LYS A 329 36.72 3.82 -9.11
CA LYS A 329 35.77 3.67 -7.99
C LYS A 329 34.95 4.95 -7.81
N MET A 330 33.65 4.84 -7.72
CA MET A 330 32.77 6.01 -7.52
C MET A 330 33.19 6.87 -6.33
N LYS A 331 33.59 6.24 -5.22
CA LYS A 331 34.07 6.97 -4.03
C LYS A 331 35.24 7.89 -4.35
N GLU A 332 36.17 7.44 -5.19
CA GLU A 332 37.35 8.23 -5.60
C GLU A 332 36.94 9.38 -6.50
N LEU A 333 36.04 9.12 -7.46
CA LEU A 333 35.50 10.14 -8.35
C LEU A 333 34.85 11.29 -7.56
N PHE A 334 33.98 10.96 -6.57
CA PHE A 334 33.34 11.96 -5.73
C PHE A 334 34.30 12.66 -4.77
N ARG A 335 35.38 11.98 -4.35
CA ARG A 335 36.45 12.60 -3.54
C ARG A 335 37.20 13.66 -4.34
N GLN A 336 37.53 13.38 -5.59
CA GLN A 336 38.22 14.32 -6.49
C GLN A 336 37.34 15.56 -6.72
N ALA A 337 36.02 15.38 -6.97
CA ALA A 337 35.10 16.49 -7.19
C ALA A 337 34.93 17.41 -5.97
N ARG A 338 35.16 16.91 -4.76
CA ARG A 338 35.07 17.68 -3.51
C ARG A 338 36.38 18.35 -3.11
N ASN A 339 37.46 18.08 -3.82
CA ASN A 339 38.77 18.67 -3.51
C ASN A 339 38.80 20.13 -4.02
N PRO A 340 38.92 21.15 -3.15
CA PRO A 340 38.94 22.54 -3.56
C PRO A 340 40.20 22.92 -4.37
N ASP A 341 41.28 22.09 -4.31
CA ASP A 341 42.52 22.31 -5.05
C ASP A 341 42.46 21.87 -6.52
N VAL A 342 41.42 21.07 -6.86
CA VAL A 342 41.13 20.82 -8.28
C VAL A 342 40.46 22.08 -8.80
N SER A 343 41.22 22.89 -9.52
CA SER A 343 40.68 24.10 -10.13
C SER A 343 39.39 23.77 -10.88
N ALA A 344 38.36 24.56 -10.69
CA ALA A 344 37.04 24.38 -11.33
C ALA A 344 37.15 24.27 -12.88
N ALA A 345 38.27 24.66 -13.43
CA ALA A 345 38.61 24.60 -14.85
C ALA A 345 39.01 23.19 -15.36
N SER A 346 39.42 22.29 -14.48
CA SER A 346 39.75 20.90 -14.83
C SER A 346 38.63 19.94 -14.47
N GLY A 347 37.37 20.26 -14.87
CA GLY A 347 36.26 19.35 -14.70
C GLY A 347 36.62 17.96 -15.16
N ILE A 348 36.25 16.95 -14.37
CA ILE A 348 36.57 15.56 -14.65
C ILE A 348 35.82 15.16 -15.93
N ARG A 349 36.52 15.31 -17.06
CA ARG A 349 36.08 14.81 -18.36
C ARG A 349 37.06 13.78 -18.82
N GLU A 350 36.83 12.55 -18.44
CA GLU A 350 37.69 11.40 -18.74
C GLU A 350 36.83 10.22 -19.18
N ILE A 351 37.41 9.31 -19.94
CA ILE A 351 36.73 8.06 -20.28
C ILE A 351 37.03 7.08 -19.16
N ILE A 352 36.01 6.82 -18.35
CA ILE A 352 36.11 5.95 -17.18
C ILE A 352 35.18 4.73 -17.31
N SER A 353 35.44 3.74 -16.47
CA SER A 353 34.57 2.59 -16.29
C SER A 353 34.20 2.45 -14.84
N VAL A 354 32.88 2.44 -14.55
CA VAL A 354 32.35 2.27 -13.21
C VAL A 354 31.47 1.02 -13.13
N SER A 355 31.50 0.38 -11.98
CA SER A 355 30.67 -0.78 -11.70
C SER A 355 29.72 -0.49 -10.53
N GLY A 356 28.49 -0.95 -10.63
CA GLY A 356 27.52 -0.79 -9.57
C GLY A 356 26.17 -1.40 -9.91
N THR A 357 25.22 -1.24 -9.01
CA THR A 357 23.88 -1.81 -9.13
C THR A 357 22.92 -0.77 -9.71
N ILE A 358 22.07 -1.17 -10.65
CA ILE A 358 21.00 -0.31 -11.20
C ILE A 358 19.91 -0.08 -10.15
N ALA A 359 19.63 1.18 -9.86
CA ALA A 359 18.61 1.58 -8.87
C ALA A 359 17.21 1.74 -9.45
N ASN A 360 17.09 2.20 -10.70
CA ASN A 360 15.79 2.45 -11.35
C ASN A 360 15.24 1.19 -12.07
N SER A 361 13.90 1.14 -12.22
CA SER A 361 13.23 0.01 -12.89
C SER A 361 13.43 0.04 -14.41
N GLY A 362 13.31 -1.12 -15.06
CA GLY A 362 13.45 -1.23 -16.52
C GLY A 362 12.43 -0.40 -17.31
N GLU A 363 11.22 -0.21 -16.79
CA GLU A 363 10.23 0.68 -17.40
C GLU A 363 10.69 2.15 -17.38
N ASN A 364 11.18 2.63 -16.24
CA ASN A 364 11.74 3.98 -16.12
C ASN A 364 12.97 4.16 -17.01
N ILE A 365 13.82 3.12 -17.15
CA ILE A 365 14.98 3.14 -18.02
C ILE A 365 14.55 3.35 -19.48
N ARG A 366 13.56 2.61 -19.95
CA ARG A 366 13.06 2.74 -21.33
C ARG A 366 12.45 4.10 -21.62
N MET A 367 11.73 4.67 -20.65
CA MET A 367 11.11 6.00 -20.79
C MET A 367 12.13 7.13 -20.74
N SER A 368 13.01 7.13 -19.75
CA SER A 368 13.98 8.21 -19.53
C SER A 368 15.26 8.05 -20.32
N ARG A 369 15.55 6.84 -20.79
CA ARG A 369 16.83 6.44 -21.37
C ARG A 369 18.03 6.83 -20.47
N THR A 370 17.87 6.62 -19.17
CA THR A 370 18.89 6.92 -18.18
C THR A 370 18.87 5.84 -17.10
N ILE A 371 20.05 5.34 -16.74
CA ILE A 371 20.21 4.47 -15.57
C ILE A 371 20.92 5.22 -14.45
N ARG A 372 20.51 4.93 -13.23
CA ARG A 372 21.24 5.31 -12.02
C ARG A 372 21.99 4.10 -11.52
N VAL A 373 23.31 4.22 -11.50
CA VAL A 373 24.21 3.17 -11.02
C VAL A 373 24.73 3.54 -9.64
N GLU A 374 24.54 2.66 -8.67
CA GLU A 374 24.90 2.88 -7.27
C GLU A 374 25.99 1.91 -6.82
N SER A 375 27.00 2.43 -6.12
CA SER A 375 28.06 1.65 -5.49
C SER A 375 28.59 2.40 -4.26
N ASP A 376 28.79 1.70 -3.15
CA ASP A 376 29.38 2.24 -1.90
C ASP A 376 28.70 3.52 -1.36
N GLY A 377 27.38 3.67 -1.58
CA GLY A 377 26.62 4.85 -1.16
C GLY A 377 26.75 6.08 -2.06
N TYR A 378 27.38 5.95 -3.20
CA TYR A 378 27.47 6.96 -4.26
C TYR A 378 26.64 6.54 -5.46
N SER A 379 26.12 7.50 -6.21
CA SER A 379 25.36 7.22 -7.44
C SER A 379 25.84 8.09 -8.59
N VAL A 380 25.87 7.51 -9.78
CA VAL A 380 26.12 8.21 -11.04
C VAL A 380 24.98 7.90 -12.01
N ASN A 381 24.65 8.84 -12.89
CA ASN A 381 23.71 8.62 -13.97
C ASN A 381 24.46 8.19 -15.23
N ALA A 382 23.86 7.30 -16.03
CA ALA A 382 24.37 7.03 -17.37
C ALA A 382 23.28 7.32 -18.40
N ASP A 383 23.59 8.15 -19.39
CA ASP A 383 22.69 8.51 -20.49
C ASP A 383 22.74 7.44 -21.58
N LEU A 384 21.63 6.76 -21.78
CA LEU A 384 21.46 5.68 -22.77
C LEU A 384 20.76 6.17 -24.04
N SER A 385 20.56 7.46 -24.21
CA SER A 385 19.76 8.03 -25.31
C SER A 385 20.26 7.64 -26.71
N THR A 386 21.54 7.31 -26.82
CA THR A 386 22.20 6.93 -28.07
C THR A 386 22.38 5.44 -28.27
N LEU A 387 22.01 4.62 -27.27
CA LEU A 387 22.12 3.17 -27.36
C LEU A 387 20.87 2.57 -28.04
N SER A 388 21.06 1.40 -28.65
CA SER A 388 19.96 0.65 -29.25
C SER A 388 18.96 0.14 -28.22
N ASP A 389 17.73 -0.09 -28.64
CA ASP A 389 16.70 -0.65 -27.75
C ASP A 389 17.06 -2.06 -27.27
N GLU A 390 17.81 -2.82 -28.06
CA GLU A 390 18.30 -4.14 -27.69
C GLU A 390 19.30 -4.08 -26.55
N ALA A 391 20.23 -3.13 -26.56
CA ALA A 391 21.20 -2.93 -25.49
C ALA A 391 20.52 -2.53 -24.16
N ILE A 392 19.39 -1.84 -24.24
CA ILE A 392 18.63 -1.36 -23.07
C ILE A 392 17.68 -2.44 -22.54
N ALA A 393 17.21 -3.36 -23.39
CA ALA A 393 16.15 -4.33 -23.05
C ALA A 393 16.50 -5.23 -21.87
N GLU A 394 17.78 -5.52 -21.67
CA GLU A 394 18.28 -6.39 -20.60
C GLU A 394 18.54 -5.67 -19.26
N LEU A 395 18.45 -4.35 -19.26
CA LEU A 395 18.73 -3.53 -18.08
C LEU A 395 17.50 -3.43 -17.18
N ASP A 396 17.65 -3.83 -15.94
CA ASP A 396 16.58 -3.70 -14.93
C ASP A 396 17.18 -3.45 -13.54
N ARG A 397 16.33 -3.05 -12.64
CA ARG A 397 16.68 -2.80 -11.25
C ARG A 397 17.34 -4.01 -10.59
N GLY A 398 18.45 -3.75 -9.93
CA GLY A 398 19.21 -4.78 -9.22
C GLY A 398 20.22 -5.53 -10.09
N CYS A 399 20.28 -5.26 -11.41
CA CYS A 399 21.39 -5.72 -12.23
C CYS A 399 22.68 -5.02 -11.80
N VAL A 400 23.75 -5.78 -11.67
CA VAL A 400 25.09 -5.22 -11.50
C VAL A 400 25.67 -5.01 -12.91
N VAL A 401 25.98 -3.77 -13.21
CA VAL A 401 26.50 -3.38 -14.51
C VAL A 401 27.88 -2.74 -14.39
N GLN A 402 28.66 -2.88 -15.45
CA GLN A 402 29.83 -2.09 -15.69
C GLN A 402 29.52 -1.15 -16.85
N VAL A 403 29.68 0.15 -16.61
CA VAL A 403 29.40 1.21 -17.58
C VAL A 403 30.70 1.92 -17.90
N SER A 404 31.04 1.98 -19.18
CA SER A 404 32.24 2.67 -19.70
C SER A 404 31.80 3.86 -20.55
N GLY A 405 32.35 5.03 -20.29
CA GLY A 405 31.94 6.21 -21.02
C GLY A 405 32.65 7.49 -20.57
N VAL A 406 32.32 8.58 -21.24
CA VAL A 406 32.76 9.91 -20.87
C VAL A 406 32.02 10.32 -19.59
N CYS A 407 32.80 10.54 -18.54
CA CYS A 407 32.29 11.13 -17.29
C CYS A 407 32.23 12.65 -17.45
N ASN A 408 31.07 13.22 -17.09
CA ASN A 408 30.88 14.66 -17.06
C ASN A 408 30.26 15.06 -15.73
N ALA A 409 30.85 16.05 -15.06
CA ALA A 409 30.29 16.63 -13.86
C ALA A 409 29.06 17.49 -14.20
N GLU A 410 27.98 17.31 -13.43
CA GLU A 410 26.76 18.09 -13.55
C GLU A 410 26.68 19.12 -12.44
N PHE A 411 26.20 20.30 -12.79
CA PHE A 411 26.03 21.41 -11.87
C PHE A 411 24.60 21.94 -11.99
N GLU A 412 23.95 22.13 -10.87
CA GLU A 412 22.65 22.80 -10.81
C GLU A 412 22.85 24.31 -10.59
N ALA A 413 22.09 25.09 -11.33
CA ALA A 413 22.00 26.52 -11.09
C ALA A 413 21.47 26.76 -9.67
N GLY A 414 22.13 27.62 -8.91
CA GLY A 414 21.66 28.00 -7.59
C GLY A 414 20.28 28.66 -7.66
N PRO A 415 19.54 28.71 -6.55
CA PRO A 415 18.18 29.23 -6.48
C PRO A 415 18.09 30.72 -6.81
N THR A 416 19.21 31.40 -6.88
CA THR A 416 19.33 32.80 -7.28
C THR A 416 20.40 32.97 -8.33
N THR A 417 20.26 33.96 -9.21
CA THR A 417 21.25 34.30 -10.26
C THR A 417 22.64 34.70 -9.72
N THR A 418 22.74 34.95 -8.43
CA THR A 418 23.98 35.27 -7.73
C THR A 418 24.58 34.08 -6.98
N ALA A 419 23.86 32.96 -6.90
CA ALA A 419 24.39 31.77 -6.28
C ALA A 419 25.32 31.01 -7.23
N PHE A 420 26.46 30.58 -6.75
CA PHE A 420 27.31 29.68 -7.51
C PHE A 420 26.59 28.38 -7.76
N PRO A 421 26.74 27.77 -8.94
CA PRO A 421 26.20 26.45 -9.22
C PRO A 421 26.73 25.44 -8.24
N THR A 422 25.86 24.57 -7.80
CA THR A 422 26.22 23.48 -6.89
C THR A 422 26.46 22.20 -7.68
N PHE A 423 27.49 21.46 -7.29
CA PHE A 423 27.75 20.15 -7.88
C PHE A 423 26.56 19.21 -7.60
N ALA A 424 25.92 18.73 -8.67
CA ALA A 424 24.75 17.87 -8.62
C ALA A 424 25.10 16.38 -8.70
N GLY A 425 26.20 16.04 -9.39
CA GLY A 425 26.62 14.65 -9.56
C GLY A 425 27.46 14.45 -10.82
N PHE A 426 27.54 13.19 -11.22
CA PHE A 426 28.20 12.81 -12.47
C PHE A 426 27.21 12.09 -13.39
N SER A 427 27.35 12.38 -14.69
CA SER A 427 26.71 11.63 -15.76
C SER A 427 27.78 10.97 -16.66
N ILE A 428 27.51 9.73 -17.03
CA ILE A 428 28.37 8.93 -17.92
C ILE A 428 27.69 8.80 -19.28
N PHE A 429 28.38 9.12 -20.33
CA PHE A 429 27.94 9.02 -21.71
C PHE A 429 28.66 7.87 -22.41
N PRO A 430 27.98 6.76 -22.72
CA PRO A 430 28.57 5.58 -23.30
C PRO A 430 29.33 5.87 -24.63
N VAL A 431 30.52 5.33 -24.77
CA VAL A 431 31.38 5.52 -25.98
C VAL A 431 31.07 4.52 -27.09
N SER A 432 30.39 3.43 -26.79
CA SER A 432 29.95 2.39 -27.76
C SER A 432 28.68 1.70 -27.26
N ASP A 433 28.07 0.88 -28.11
CA ASP A 433 26.90 0.08 -27.71
C ASP A 433 27.27 -1.01 -26.70
N ASP A 434 28.50 -1.52 -26.75
CA ASP A 434 29.08 -2.49 -25.82
C ASP A 434 29.61 -1.84 -24.51
N ALA A 435 29.48 -0.53 -24.37
CA ALA A 435 29.96 0.21 -23.19
C ALA A 435 29.26 -0.15 -21.91
N ILE A 436 28.12 -0.82 -22.00
CA ILE A 436 27.37 -1.31 -20.84
C ILE A 436 27.33 -2.83 -20.88
N THR A 437 27.89 -3.45 -19.85
CA THR A 437 27.91 -4.90 -19.70
C THR A 437 27.19 -5.29 -18.40
N VAL A 438 26.28 -6.24 -18.48
CA VAL A 438 25.62 -6.81 -17.32
C VAL A 438 26.56 -7.85 -16.70
N VAL A 439 27.16 -7.51 -15.56
CA VAL A 439 28.08 -8.39 -14.81
C VAL A 439 27.33 -9.44 -14.02
N ALA A 440 26.21 -9.05 -13.40
CA ALA A 440 25.35 -9.97 -12.65
C ALA A 440 23.89 -9.51 -12.71
N ARG A 441 23.00 -10.48 -12.80
CA ARG A 441 21.56 -10.20 -12.72
C ARG A 441 21.06 -10.37 -11.29
N PRO A 442 20.00 -9.65 -10.88
CA PRO A 442 19.42 -9.80 -9.55
C PRO A 442 18.95 -11.24 -9.37
N SER A 443 19.18 -11.78 -8.19
CA SER A 443 18.67 -13.10 -7.86
C SER A 443 17.15 -13.15 -8.04
N TRP A 444 16.65 -14.22 -8.65
CA TRP A 444 15.21 -14.51 -8.72
C TRP A 444 14.56 -14.46 -7.33
N TRP A 445 15.35 -14.83 -6.30
CA TRP A 445 14.93 -14.86 -4.90
C TRP A 445 15.01 -13.46 -4.28
N THR A 446 14.14 -12.55 -4.72
CA THR A 446 13.99 -11.26 -4.05
C THR A 446 13.24 -11.42 -2.73
N THR A 447 13.52 -10.54 -1.76
CA THR A 447 12.85 -10.54 -0.46
C THR A 447 11.31 -10.54 -0.60
N GLY A 448 10.78 -9.80 -1.58
CA GLY A 448 9.35 -9.77 -1.85
C GLY A 448 8.81 -11.11 -2.36
N ARG A 449 9.51 -11.77 -3.28
CA ARG A 449 9.10 -13.09 -3.81
C ARG A 449 9.22 -14.20 -2.75
N LEU A 450 10.27 -14.15 -1.92
CA LEU A 450 10.41 -15.03 -0.76
C LEU A 450 9.25 -14.82 0.23
N LEU A 451 8.89 -13.59 0.51
CA LEU A 451 7.77 -13.28 1.38
C LEU A 451 6.45 -13.82 0.82
N VAL A 452 6.19 -13.62 -0.47
CA VAL A 452 5.00 -14.19 -1.15
C VAL A 452 5.01 -15.71 -1.10
N LEU A 453 6.17 -16.34 -1.31
CA LEU A 453 6.31 -17.80 -1.22
C LEU A 453 6.05 -18.30 0.19
N VAL A 454 6.61 -17.65 1.21
CA VAL A 454 6.36 -17.98 2.61
C VAL A 454 4.89 -17.79 2.97
N LEU A 455 4.28 -16.67 2.59
CA LEU A 455 2.87 -16.41 2.84
C LEU A 455 1.95 -17.43 2.13
N SER A 456 2.29 -17.81 0.90
CA SER A 456 1.54 -18.84 0.17
C SER A 456 1.67 -20.21 0.83
N LEU A 457 2.86 -20.56 1.33
CA LEU A 457 3.09 -21.80 2.06
C LEU A 457 2.33 -21.83 3.41
N VAL A 458 2.35 -20.71 4.13
CA VAL A 458 1.55 -20.55 5.38
C VAL A 458 0.06 -20.64 5.07
N GLY A 459 -0.40 -20.01 4.00
CA GLY A 459 -1.80 -20.11 3.55
C GLY A 459 -2.19 -21.55 3.20
N LEU A 460 -1.33 -22.26 2.48
CA LEU A 460 -1.55 -23.66 2.13
C LEU A 460 -1.59 -24.55 3.39
N LEU A 461 -0.70 -24.30 4.35
CA LEU A 461 -0.67 -25.00 5.64
C LEU A 461 -1.95 -24.75 6.44
N ALA A 462 -2.42 -23.51 6.46
CA ALA A 462 -3.67 -23.14 7.13
C ALA A 462 -4.88 -23.84 6.48
N VAL A 463 -4.94 -23.88 5.15
CA VAL A 463 -5.98 -24.62 4.42
C VAL A 463 -5.91 -26.10 4.74
N PHE A 464 -4.70 -26.70 4.75
CA PHE A 464 -4.51 -28.10 5.10
C PHE A 464 -4.95 -28.37 6.55
N LEU A 465 -4.62 -27.48 7.49
CA LEU A 465 -5.05 -27.60 8.89
C LEU A 465 -6.58 -27.54 9.01
N VAL A 466 -7.20 -26.59 8.36
CA VAL A 466 -8.68 -26.48 8.33
C VAL A 466 -9.30 -27.74 7.74
N LEU A 467 -8.76 -28.20 6.61
CA LEU A 467 -9.23 -29.44 5.97
C LEU A 467 -9.11 -30.64 6.91
N THR A 468 -7.97 -30.74 7.62
CA THR A 468 -7.74 -31.83 8.60
C THR A 468 -8.73 -31.75 9.75
N ILE A 469 -9.01 -30.56 10.27
CA ILE A 469 -10.01 -30.35 11.33
C ILE A 469 -11.41 -30.73 10.81
N VAL A 470 -11.78 -30.29 9.62
CA VAL A 470 -13.08 -30.62 9.00
C VAL A 470 -13.21 -32.12 8.78
N LEU A 471 -12.19 -32.78 8.22
CA LEU A 471 -12.20 -34.21 8.02
C LEU A 471 -12.29 -34.97 9.33
N LYS A 472 -11.55 -34.53 10.36
CA LYS A 472 -11.62 -35.12 11.69
C LYS A 472 -13.03 -34.98 12.30
N THR A 473 -13.61 -33.77 12.24
CA THR A 473 -14.96 -33.55 12.78
C THR A 473 -16.02 -34.35 12.03
N LEU A 474 -15.86 -34.53 10.70
CA LEU A 474 -16.74 -35.40 9.92
C LEU A 474 -16.59 -36.88 10.27
N ALA A 475 -15.34 -37.31 10.47
CA ALA A 475 -15.04 -38.68 10.90
C ALA A 475 -15.60 -38.98 12.29
N ASP A 476 -15.41 -38.06 13.24
CA ASP A 476 -15.94 -38.15 14.60
C ASP A 476 -17.48 -38.19 14.61
N ARG A 477 -18.13 -37.34 13.82
CA ARG A 477 -19.61 -37.37 13.66
C ARG A 477 -20.11 -38.69 13.10
N ARG A 478 -19.45 -39.21 12.04
CA ARG A 478 -19.81 -40.53 11.51
C ARG A 478 -19.55 -41.66 12.49
N GLY A 479 -18.44 -41.57 13.23
CA GLY A 479 -18.13 -42.53 14.28
C GLY A 479 -19.19 -42.55 15.37
N GLN A 480 -19.64 -41.38 15.83
CA GLN A 480 -20.73 -41.27 16.80
C GLN A 480 -22.06 -41.83 16.28
N GLN A 481 -22.45 -41.52 15.05
CA GLN A 481 -23.65 -42.07 14.44
C GLN A 481 -23.65 -43.60 14.38
N LEU A 482 -22.51 -44.17 13.96
CA LEU A 482 -22.38 -45.63 13.94
C LEU A 482 -22.36 -46.28 15.36
N TYR A 483 -21.80 -45.55 16.32
CA TYR A 483 -21.80 -45.99 17.72
C TYR A 483 -23.24 -45.97 18.29
N ASP A 484 -24.00 -44.89 18.03
CA ASP A 484 -25.39 -44.74 18.47
C ASP A 484 -26.32 -45.77 17.80
N GLU A 485 -26.12 -46.08 16.51
CA GLU A 485 -26.85 -47.12 15.81
C GLU A 485 -26.56 -48.51 16.42
N LYS A 486 -25.28 -48.82 16.66
CA LYS A 486 -24.89 -50.10 17.34
C LYS A 486 -25.43 -50.18 18.75
N ALA A 487 -25.36 -49.09 19.54
CA ALA A 487 -25.88 -49.04 20.88
C ALA A 487 -27.41 -49.21 20.91
N ALA A 488 -28.12 -48.62 19.93
CA ALA A 488 -29.57 -48.81 19.80
C ALA A 488 -29.92 -50.27 19.44
N HIS A 489 -29.13 -50.89 18.55
CA HIS A 489 -29.33 -52.30 18.19
C HIS A 489 -29.11 -53.24 19.38
N ILE A 490 -28.02 -53.07 20.13
CA ILE A 490 -27.71 -53.86 21.34
C ILE A 490 -28.82 -53.68 22.40
N ARG A 491 -29.35 -52.46 22.60
CA ARG A 491 -30.44 -52.22 23.52
C ARG A 491 -31.75 -52.92 23.12
N THR A 492 -32.02 -53.00 21.80
CA THR A 492 -33.20 -53.71 21.28
C THR A 492 -33.03 -55.22 21.44
N GLU A 493 -31.84 -55.76 21.16
CA GLU A 493 -31.55 -57.16 21.37
C GLU A 493 -31.68 -57.58 22.86
N ALA A 494 -31.08 -56.79 23.76
CA ALA A 494 -31.14 -57.02 25.18
C ALA A 494 -32.59 -56.97 25.73
N LYS A 495 -33.41 -56.08 25.19
CA LYS A 495 -34.85 -56.04 25.55
C LYS A 495 -35.63 -57.27 25.08
N VAL A 496 -35.30 -57.77 23.91
CA VAL A 496 -35.92 -58.98 23.37
C VAL A 496 -35.52 -60.20 24.19
N GLU A 497 -34.23 -60.31 24.51
CA GLU A 497 -33.68 -61.43 25.31
C GLU A 497 -34.27 -61.42 26.70
N GLU A 498 -34.37 -60.27 27.37
CA GLU A 498 -34.97 -60.16 28.70
C GLU A 498 -36.45 -60.52 28.70
N ARG A 499 -37.20 -60.07 27.67
CA ARG A 499 -38.62 -60.47 27.50
C ARG A 499 -38.78 -61.97 27.30
N THR A 500 -37.86 -62.58 26.55
CA THR A 500 -37.89 -64.03 26.29
C THR A 500 -37.56 -64.79 27.57
N ARG A 501 -36.57 -64.34 28.33
CA ARG A 501 -36.19 -64.94 29.63
C ARG A 501 -37.37 -64.89 30.63
N LEU A 502 -37.98 -63.68 30.75
CA LEU A 502 -39.13 -63.49 31.64
C LEU A 502 -40.32 -64.36 31.22
N ALA A 503 -40.56 -64.52 29.93
CA ALA A 503 -41.63 -65.37 29.42
C ALA A 503 -41.36 -66.84 29.75
N ILE A 504 -40.15 -67.33 29.71
CA ILE A 504 -39.77 -68.71 30.07
C ILE A 504 -39.92 -68.91 31.60
N GLU A 505 -39.41 -67.98 32.42
CA GLU A 505 -39.50 -68.04 33.88
C GLU A 505 -40.96 -68.05 34.34
N LEU A 506 -41.81 -67.20 33.69
CA LEU A 506 -43.23 -67.20 33.93
C LEU A 506 -43.92 -68.49 33.53
N HIS A 507 -43.58 -69.03 32.39
CA HIS A 507 -44.11 -70.28 31.89
C HIS A 507 -43.80 -71.45 32.86
N ASP A 508 -42.54 -71.52 33.34
CA ASP A 508 -42.08 -72.56 34.25
C ASP A 508 -42.74 -72.44 35.62
N ALA A 509 -42.84 -71.24 36.20
CA ALA A 509 -43.54 -71.03 37.48
C ALA A 509 -45.00 -71.38 37.43
N ILE A 510 -45.69 -70.98 36.37
CA ILE A 510 -47.07 -71.29 36.13
C ILE A 510 -47.32 -72.81 35.96
N SER A 511 -46.43 -73.40 35.09
CA SER A 511 -46.55 -74.84 34.79
C SER A 511 -46.36 -75.73 36.05
N GLN A 512 -45.29 -75.38 36.86
CA GLN A 512 -45.01 -76.11 38.12
C GLN A 512 -46.16 -75.95 39.11
N THR A 513 -46.70 -74.75 39.25
CA THR A 513 -47.83 -74.54 40.20
C THR A 513 -49.11 -75.24 39.75
N LEU A 514 -49.40 -75.17 38.44
CA LEU A 514 -50.59 -75.88 37.89
C LEU A 514 -50.43 -77.42 38.02
N THR A 515 -49.20 -77.93 37.79
CA THR A 515 -48.90 -79.37 38.00
C THR A 515 -49.09 -79.78 39.48
N GLY A 516 -48.64 -78.89 40.38
CA GLY A 516 -48.82 -79.08 41.79
C GLY A 516 -50.29 -79.08 42.22
N VAL A 517 -51.10 -78.18 41.65
CA VAL A 517 -52.52 -78.11 41.83
C VAL A 517 -53.24 -79.38 41.32
N ALA A 518 -52.87 -79.85 40.09
CA ALA A 518 -53.43 -81.04 39.49
C ALA A 518 -53.13 -82.30 40.41
N LEU A 519 -51.85 -82.44 40.89
CA LEU A 519 -51.52 -83.49 41.82
C LEU A 519 -52.31 -83.44 43.12
N GLN A 520 -52.62 -82.25 43.64
CA GLN A 520 -53.45 -82.10 44.87
C GLN A 520 -54.89 -82.47 44.62
N ILE A 521 -55.40 -82.19 43.43
CA ILE A 521 -56.74 -82.56 43.01
C ILE A 521 -56.87 -84.08 42.83
N ASP A 522 -55.88 -84.68 42.11
CA ASP A 522 -55.81 -86.15 41.97
C ASP A 522 -55.65 -86.84 43.26
N SER A 523 -54.86 -86.29 44.22
CA SER A 523 -54.71 -86.84 45.57
C SER A 523 -56.05 -86.71 46.35
N ALA A 524 -56.80 -85.65 46.11
CA ALA A 524 -58.10 -85.55 46.76
C ALA A 524 -59.15 -86.56 46.21
N ASP A 525 -59.04 -86.86 44.87
CA ASP A 525 -59.90 -87.90 44.29
C ASP A 525 -59.49 -89.33 44.70
N MET A 526 -58.21 -89.58 44.88
CA MET A 526 -57.73 -90.84 45.42
C MET A 526 -58.09 -91.06 46.89
N ALA A 527 -58.04 -90.00 47.69
CA ALA A 527 -58.46 -90.06 49.07
C ALA A 527 -60.00 -90.34 49.23
N ASP A 528 -60.80 -90.01 48.24
CA ASP A 528 -62.25 -90.34 48.22
C ASP A 528 -62.45 -91.83 47.99
N SER A 529 -61.59 -92.52 47.25
CA SER A 529 -61.64 -93.93 46.93
C SER A 529 -61.21 -94.84 48.06
N LEU A 530 -60.46 -94.33 49.09
CA LEU A 530 -59.88 -95.11 50.18
C LEU A 530 -60.56 -94.85 51.54
N ASN A 531 -61.63 -94.15 51.56
CA ASN A 531 -62.53 -93.97 52.76
C ASN A 531 -61.90 -93.52 54.07
N ASN A 532 -60.69 -92.95 54.09
CA ASN A 532 -60.05 -92.54 55.34
C ASN A 532 -59.04 -91.41 55.28
N SER A 533 -59.33 -90.28 54.60
CA SER A 533 -58.50 -89.08 54.70
C SER A 533 -59.26 -87.84 54.35
N PRO A 534 -58.89 -86.66 54.93
CA PRO A 534 -59.65 -85.45 54.74
C PRO A 534 -59.42 -84.83 53.37
N ARG A 535 -60.20 -85.15 52.36
CA ARG A 535 -60.31 -84.51 51.00
C ARG A 535 -60.20 -83.01 51.08
N SER A 536 -60.70 -82.41 52.15
CA SER A 536 -60.74 -80.99 52.40
C SER A 536 -59.33 -80.36 52.49
N VAL A 537 -58.31 -81.13 53.00
CA VAL A 537 -56.93 -80.64 53.13
C VAL A 537 -56.25 -80.50 51.80
N PHE A 538 -56.34 -81.50 50.90
CA PHE A 538 -55.79 -81.43 49.55
C PHE A 538 -56.43 -80.35 48.70
N LEU A 539 -57.72 -80.16 48.76
CA LEU A 539 -58.45 -79.08 48.06
C LEU A 539 -58.13 -77.70 48.67
N ALA A 540 -57.87 -77.61 49.97
CA ALA A 540 -57.44 -76.36 50.60
C ALA A 540 -56.05 -75.98 50.15
N THR A 541 -55.13 -76.97 50.09
CA THR A 541 -53.74 -76.75 49.55
C THR A 541 -53.75 -76.35 48.07
N ALA A 542 -54.54 -77.03 47.27
CA ALA A 542 -54.67 -76.64 45.83
C ALA A 542 -55.21 -75.21 45.68
N ARG A 543 -56.21 -74.78 46.48
CA ARG A 543 -56.69 -73.40 46.48
C ARG A 543 -55.60 -72.40 46.94
N GLN A 544 -54.80 -72.78 47.93
CA GLN A 544 -53.73 -71.94 48.39
C GLN A 544 -52.58 -71.80 47.36
N MET A 545 -52.21 -72.86 46.65
CA MET A 545 -51.26 -72.84 45.54
C MET A 545 -51.74 -71.98 44.38
N LEU A 546 -53.01 -72.10 43.97
CA LEU A 546 -53.65 -71.23 42.99
C LEU A 546 -53.66 -69.76 43.39
N ALA A 547 -53.92 -69.45 44.65
CA ALA A 547 -53.93 -68.09 45.17
C ALA A 547 -52.47 -67.49 45.19
N SER A 548 -51.51 -68.35 45.44
CA SER A 548 -50.03 -67.94 45.36
C SER A 548 -49.61 -67.63 43.91
N CYS A 549 -49.93 -68.54 43.00
CA CYS A 549 -49.62 -68.36 41.58
C CYS A 549 -50.29 -67.09 41.03
N ARG A 550 -51.50 -66.81 41.38
CA ARG A 550 -52.20 -65.60 40.98
C ARG A 550 -51.59 -64.32 41.55
N ARG A 551 -50.94 -64.38 42.74
CA ARG A 551 -50.17 -63.25 43.27
C ARG A 551 -48.82 -63.06 42.53
N GLU A 552 -48.13 -64.12 42.30
CA GLU A 552 -46.85 -64.05 41.50
C GLU A 552 -47.06 -63.53 40.10
N LEU A 553 -48.06 -64.03 39.39
CA LEU A 553 -48.45 -63.52 38.06
C LEU A 553 -48.77 -62.00 38.09
N ARG A 554 -49.50 -61.58 39.12
CA ARG A 554 -49.84 -60.16 39.25
C ARG A 554 -48.64 -59.26 39.50
N ASN A 555 -47.67 -59.76 40.29
CA ASN A 555 -46.42 -59.04 40.57
C ASN A 555 -45.58 -58.97 39.34
N CYS A 556 -45.41 -60.05 38.60
CA CYS A 556 -44.63 -60.05 37.32
C CYS A 556 -45.30 -59.18 36.23
N LEU A 557 -46.58 -59.17 36.09
CA LEU A 557 -47.34 -58.30 35.17
C LEU A 557 -47.21 -56.81 35.57
N TRP A 558 -47.07 -56.51 36.87
CA TRP A 558 -46.90 -55.15 37.35
C TRP A 558 -45.44 -54.68 37.04
N ASP A 559 -44.46 -55.50 37.23
CA ASP A 559 -43.06 -55.17 36.90
C ASP A 559 -42.84 -54.97 35.38
N LEU A 560 -43.54 -55.70 34.54
CA LEU A 560 -43.53 -55.49 33.08
C LEU A 560 -44.31 -54.25 32.61
N LYS A 561 -45.21 -53.68 33.39
CA LYS A 561 -46.13 -52.59 33.03
C LYS A 561 -45.75 -51.25 33.68
N SER A 562 -44.77 -51.22 34.56
CA SER A 562 -44.42 -50.03 35.30
C SER A 562 -43.67 -49.03 34.46
N ARG A 563 -44.33 -47.91 34.10
CA ARG A 563 -43.73 -46.73 33.42
C ARG A 563 -43.08 -45.76 34.41
N THR A 564 -42.84 -46.15 35.66
CA THR A 564 -42.28 -45.28 36.72
C THR A 564 -40.83 -44.95 36.51
N PHE A 565 -40.16 -45.58 35.53
CA PHE A 565 -38.78 -45.35 35.20
C PHE A 565 -38.55 -44.14 34.26
N ASP A 566 -39.61 -43.61 33.66
CA ASP A 566 -39.51 -42.45 32.72
C ASP A 566 -39.54 -41.10 33.43
N GLU A 567 -39.78 -41.07 34.77
CA GLU A 567 -39.88 -39.82 35.51
C GLU A 567 -38.50 -39.26 35.85
N LYS A 568 -38.33 -37.97 35.65
CA LYS A 568 -37.12 -37.23 35.93
C LYS A 568 -36.94 -36.86 37.42
N ASP A 569 -38.02 -36.86 38.19
CA ASP A 569 -38.09 -36.49 39.61
C ASP A 569 -38.46 -37.71 40.47
N MET A 570 -37.65 -38.04 41.44
CA MET A 570 -37.90 -39.14 42.36
C MET A 570 -39.13 -38.89 43.26
N THR A 571 -39.43 -37.66 43.61
CA THR A 571 -40.66 -37.32 44.36
C THR A 571 -41.90 -37.73 43.57
N GLU A 572 -41.91 -37.44 42.26
CA GLU A 572 -43.04 -37.83 41.41
C GLU A 572 -43.08 -39.35 41.16
N ALA A 573 -41.93 -39.99 41.00
CA ALA A 573 -41.85 -41.46 40.89
C ALA A 573 -42.40 -42.16 42.13
N VAL A 574 -42.02 -41.67 43.32
CA VAL A 574 -42.54 -42.20 44.60
C VAL A 574 -44.04 -41.95 44.72
N ASN A 575 -44.50 -40.74 44.45
CA ASN A 575 -45.95 -40.43 44.46
C ASN A 575 -46.71 -41.37 43.55
N ARG A 576 -46.27 -41.57 42.32
CA ARG A 576 -46.93 -42.47 41.36
C ARG A 576 -46.95 -43.95 41.85
N ALA A 577 -45.89 -44.39 42.49
CA ALA A 577 -45.75 -45.74 43.01
C ALA A 577 -46.75 -46.02 44.21
N ILE A 578 -47.02 -45.00 45.02
CA ILE A 578 -47.86 -45.15 46.21
C ILE A 578 -49.37 -44.82 46.01
N VAL A 579 -49.67 -43.93 45.04
CA VAL A 579 -51.09 -43.51 44.78
C VAL A 579 -52.05 -44.66 44.70
N PRO A 580 -51.79 -45.80 44.05
CA PRO A 580 -52.75 -46.92 44.00
C PRO A 580 -52.99 -47.58 45.34
N HIS A 581 -52.17 -47.31 46.37
CA HIS A 581 -52.21 -48.02 47.65
C HIS A 581 -52.61 -47.17 48.84
N ILE A 582 -52.68 -45.83 48.68
CA ILE A 582 -52.98 -44.88 49.77
C ILE A 582 -54.45 -44.90 50.18
N GLY A 583 -55.37 -45.17 49.25
CA GLY A 583 -56.81 -45.15 49.54
C GLY A 583 -57.26 -43.73 49.94
N SER A 584 -57.89 -43.63 51.16
CA SER A 584 -58.40 -42.37 51.73
C SER A 584 -57.38 -41.66 52.65
N ALA A 585 -56.16 -42.22 52.85
CA ALA A 585 -55.14 -41.61 53.67
C ALA A 585 -54.37 -40.52 52.97
N LYS A 586 -53.83 -39.61 53.74
CA LYS A 586 -52.96 -38.50 53.16
C LYS A 586 -51.50 -38.94 53.14
N ALA A 587 -50.90 -38.79 51.99
CA ALA A 587 -49.45 -38.97 51.87
C ALA A 587 -48.73 -37.64 51.63
N MET A 588 -47.62 -37.39 52.31
CA MET A 588 -46.73 -36.28 52.09
C MET A 588 -45.39 -36.86 51.70
N VAL A 589 -44.97 -36.57 50.41
CA VAL A 589 -43.72 -37.08 49.85
C VAL A 589 -42.77 -35.91 49.61
N ARG A 590 -41.57 -36.05 50.18
CA ARG A 590 -40.44 -35.12 49.94
C ARG A 590 -39.18 -35.94 49.71
N PHE A 591 -38.92 -36.25 48.46
CA PHE A 591 -37.78 -37.11 48.10
C PHE A 591 -36.72 -36.31 47.33
N ASN A 592 -35.81 -35.68 48.06
CA ASN A 592 -34.79 -34.79 47.52
C ASN A 592 -33.57 -35.60 46.98
N VAL A 593 -33.82 -36.50 46.06
CA VAL A 593 -32.79 -37.32 45.43
C VAL A 593 -32.90 -37.13 43.91
N PRO A 594 -31.92 -36.56 43.23
CA PRO A 594 -31.92 -36.46 41.76
C PRO A 594 -31.99 -37.86 41.15
N ARG A 595 -32.93 -38.09 40.25
CA ARG A 595 -33.07 -39.41 39.57
C ARG A 595 -31.80 -39.81 38.81
N SER A 596 -31.02 -38.85 38.31
CA SER A 596 -29.75 -39.10 37.62
C SER A 596 -28.63 -39.64 38.47
N MET A 597 -28.81 -39.62 39.81
CA MET A 597 -27.84 -40.18 40.77
C MET A 597 -28.14 -41.65 41.13
N LEU A 598 -29.24 -42.19 40.62
CA LEU A 598 -29.67 -43.55 40.94
C LEU A 598 -29.64 -44.44 39.70
N SER A 599 -29.05 -45.62 39.86
CA SER A 599 -29.17 -46.65 38.84
C SER A 599 -30.60 -47.18 38.73
N GLU A 600 -30.96 -47.72 37.58
CA GLU A 600 -32.31 -48.29 37.39
C GLU A 600 -32.65 -49.39 38.46
N PRO A 601 -31.71 -50.33 38.78
CA PRO A 601 -31.95 -51.32 39.82
C PRO A 601 -32.18 -50.70 41.20
N THR A 602 -31.38 -49.69 41.57
CA THR A 602 -31.49 -48.99 42.85
C THR A 602 -32.83 -48.24 42.94
N THR A 603 -33.19 -47.56 41.87
CA THR A 603 -34.52 -46.88 41.79
C THR A 603 -35.67 -47.86 41.99
N HIS A 604 -35.63 -48.97 41.28
CA HIS A 604 -36.65 -50.03 41.43
C HIS A 604 -36.73 -50.54 42.84
N SER A 605 -35.60 -50.80 43.46
CA SER A 605 -35.52 -51.29 44.86
C SER A 605 -36.10 -50.26 45.83
N VAL A 606 -35.75 -48.99 45.71
CA VAL A 606 -36.29 -47.89 46.54
C VAL A 606 -37.79 -47.78 46.39
N LEU A 607 -38.31 -47.70 45.14
CA LEU A 607 -39.72 -47.58 44.86
C LEU A 607 -40.51 -48.79 45.40
N SER A 608 -39.94 -49.98 45.26
CA SER A 608 -40.57 -51.21 45.76
C SER A 608 -40.62 -51.26 47.30
N MET A 609 -39.54 -50.85 47.97
CA MET A 609 -39.49 -50.79 49.44
C MET A 609 -40.44 -49.71 49.98
N VAL A 610 -40.44 -48.51 49.42
CA VAL A 610 -41.36 -47.43 49.80
C VAL A 610 -42.83 -47.86 49.64
N ARG A 611 -43.16 -48.46 48.49
CA ARG A 611 -44.54 -49.01 48.25
C ARG A 611 -44.90 -50.02 49.33
N GLU A 612 -44.08 -50.98 49.64
CA GLU A 612 -44.34 -52.02 50.63
C GLU A 612 -44.55 -51.42 52.03
N LEU A 613 -43.68 -50.43 52.40
CA LEU A 613 -43.87 -49.74 53.70
C LEU A 613 -45.14 -48.95 53.76
N VAL A 614 -45.56 -48.28 52.70
CA VAL A 614 -46.85 -47.58 52.63
C VAL A 614 -48.01 -48.55 52.70
N VAL A 615 -47.96 -49.69 52.01
CA VAL A 615 -48.97 -50.73 52.08
C VAL A 615 -49.07 -51.27 53.51
N ASN A 616 -48.00 -51.47 54.21
CA ASN A 616 -48.00 -51.92 55.59
C ASN A 616 -48.57 -50.86 56.51
N ALA A 617 -48.22 -49.58 56.34
CA ALA A 617 -48.84 -48.50 57.15
C ALA A 617 -50.34 -48.42 57.00
N ILE A 618 -50.84 -48.52 55.76
CA ILE A 618 -52.31 -48.43 55.51
C ILE A 618 -53.05 -49.70 55.93
N ARG A 619 -52.52 -50.87 55.54
CA ARG A 619 -53.24 -52.15 55.80
C ARG A 619 -53.15 -52.63 57.25
N HIS A 620 -51.96 -52.57 57.79
CA HIS A 620 -51.69 -53.12 59.12
C HIS A 620 -51.77 -52.04 60.20
N GLY A 621 -51.17 -50.86 59.91
CA GLY A 621 -51.17 -49.72 60.82
C GLY A 621 -52.44 -48.93 60.86
N LYS A 622 -53.34 -49.08 59.86
CA LYS A 622 -54.55 -48.27 59.68
C LYS A 622 -54.32 -46.77 59.74
N ALA A 623 -53.16 -46.35 59.19
CA ALA A 623 -52.72 -44.99 59.22
C ALA A 623 -53.66 -44.06 58.40
N LYS A 624 -53.84 -42.85 58.90
CA LYS A 624 -54.52 -41.78 58.19
C LYS A 624 -53.59 -40.85 57.44
N SER A 625 -52.38 -40.80 57.86
CA SER A 625 -51.33 -39.95 57.22
C SER A 625 -50.00 -40.73 57.16
N VAL A 626 -49.32 -40.63 56.04
CA VAL A 626 -48.00 -41.21 55.83
C VAL A 626 -47.04 -40.12 55.32
N TRP A 627 -45.86 -40.00 55.93
CA TRP A 627 -44.83 -39.06 55.56
C TRP A 627 -43.64 -39.85 54.97
N ILE A 628 -43.23 -39.48 53.82
CA ILE A 628 -42.12 -40.12 53.10
C ILE A 628 -41.10 -39.05 52.82
N ALA A 629 -39.90 -39.23 53.35
CA ALA A 629 -38.77 -38.34 53.10
C ALA A 629 -37.55 -39.14 52.60
N GLY A 630 -36.84 -38.56 51.65
CA GLY A 630 -35.59 -39.17 51.13
C GLY A 630 -34.58 -38.13 50.79
N GLU A 631 -33.33 -38.42 51.07
CA GLU A 631 -32.16 -37.59 50.75
C GLU A 631 -30.98 -38.45 50.29
N CYS A 632 -30.12 -37.85 49.49
CA CYS A 632 -28.88 -38.50 49.08
C CYS A 632 -27.71 -37.65 49.58
N SER A 633 -26.84 -38.27 50.39
CA SER A 633 -25.62 -37.62 50.91
C SER A 633 -24.45 -38.60 50.84
N ASN A 634 -23.30 -38.13 50.31
CA ASN A 634 -22.05 -38.91 50.17
C ASN A 634 -22.23 -40.28 49.49
N GLY A 635 -23.06 -40.38 48.44
CA GLY A 635 -23.30 -41.65 47.73
C GLY A 635 -24.18 -42.64 48.49
N ARG A 636 -24.80 -42.23 49.59
CA ARG A 636 -25.79 -43.01 50.35
C ARG A 636 -27.16 -42.37 50.20
N ILE A 637 -28.13 -43.20 49.95
CA ILE A 637 -29.55 -42.81 49.90
C ILE A 637 -30.13 -43.20 51.24
N SER A 638 -30.64 -42.22 51.95
CA SER A 638 -31.43 -42.44 53.19
C SER A 638 -32.85 -41.99 52.92
N PHE A 639 -33.80 -42.88 53.21
CA PHE A 639 -35.21 -42.55 53.13
C PHE A 639 -35.95 -43.08 54.32
N SER A 640 -36.99 -42.38 54.74
CA SER A 640 -37.85 -42.77 55.85
C SER A 640 -39.31 -42.74 55.44
N VAL A 641 -40.02 -43.70 55.97
CA VAL A 641 -41.49 -43.76 55.90
C VAL A 641 -42.00 -43.77 57.33
N ARG A 642 -42.78 -42.73 57.64
CA ARG A 642 -43.47 -42.58 58.95
C ARG A 642 -44.97 -42.58 58.76
N ASP A 643 -45.71 -43.23 59.68
CA ASP A 643 -47.16 -43.23 59.71
C ASP A 643 -47.65 -42.85 61.10
N ASP A 644 -48.98 -42.46 61.15
CA ASP A 644 -49.72 -42.18 62.33
C ASP A 644 -50.68 -43.35 62.75
N GLY A 645 -50.32 -44.58 62.39
CA GLY A 645 -51.07 -45.77 62.61
C GLY A 645 -50.99 -46.29 64.03
N CYS A 646 -51.46 -47.52 64.26
CA CYS A 646 -51.58 -48.11 65.59
C CYS A 646 -50.22 -48.53 66.17
N GLY A 647 -49.05 -48.47 65.34
CA GLY A 647 -47.77 -48.99 65.80
C GLY A 647 -47.81 -50.41 66.28
N PHE A 648 -46.67 -50.89 66.75
CA PHE A 648 -46.50 -52.23 67.33
C PHE A 648 -45.32 -52.23 68.28
N ASP A 649 -45.38 -53.24 69.25
CA ASP A 649 -44.25 -53.42 70.14
C ASP A 649 -43.21 -54.23 69.46
N MET A 650 -42.01 -53.71 69.43
CA MET A 650 -40.79 -54.33 68.78
C MET A 650 -40.34 -55.66 69.45
N ALA A 651 -40.69 -55.86 70.74
CA ALA A 651 -40.32 -57.04 71.42
C ALA A 651 -41.31 -58.24 71.22
N SER A 652 -42.54 -57.88 70.85
CA SER A 652 -43.67 -58.83 70.59
C SER A 652 -44.08 -58.92 69.17
N ALA A 653 -43.26 -58.34 68.24
CA ALA A 653 -43.63 -58.32 66.82
C ALA A 653 -43.75 -59.74 66.25
N PRO A 654 -44.83 -60.14 65.59
CA PRO A 654 -45.02 -61.48 65.05
C PRO A 654 -43.95 -61.85 64.05
N GLY A 655 -43.33 -63.00 64.26
CA GLY A 655 -42.26 -63.51 63.41
C GLY A 655 -42.77 -64.23 62.14
N PRO A 656 -41.84 -64.71 61.28
CA PRO A 656 -42.17 -65.34 60.01
C PRO A 656 -43.10 -66.54 60.06
N ARG A 657 -43.20 -67.17 61.17
CA ARG A 657 -44.08 -68.36 61.39
C ARG A 657 -45.51 -68.05 61.46
N GLU A 658 -45.93 -66.81 61.62
CA GLU A 658 -47.25 -66.34 61.71
C GLU A 658 -47.80 -65.64 60.42
N GLY A 659 -47.09 -65.74 59.30
CA GLY A 659 -47.55 -65.22 57.96
C GLY A 659 -47.28 -63.76 57.64
N HIS A 660 -46.43 -63.08 58.42
CA HIS A 660 -46.06 -61.67 58.18
C HIS A 660 -44.67 -61.56 57.54
N PHE A 661 -44.61 -61.64 56.20
CA PHE A 661 -43.38 -61.65 55.40
C PHE A 661 -42.91 -60.26 54.96
N GLY A 662 -43.62 -59.19 55.14
CA GLY A 662 -43.40 -57.87 54.55
C GLY A 662 -42.09 -57.21 55.04
N LEU A 663 -41.90 -57.08 56.36
CA LEU A 663 -40.73 -56.50 56.99
C LEU A 663 -39.42 -57.32 56.78
N GLN A 664 -39.55 -58.68 56.76
CA GLN A 664 -38.42 -59.52 56.47
C GLN A 664 -37.94 -59.39 55.05
N GLY A 665 -38.83 -59.33 54.06
CA GLY A 665 -38.49 -59.10 52.65
C GLY A 665 -37.82 -57.73 52.40
N ILE A 666 -38.19 -56.72 53.19
CA ILE A 666 -37.51 -55.44 53.16
C ILE A 666 -36.12 -55.55 53.75
N ARG A 667 -35.90 -56.22 54.89
CA ARG A 667 -34.57 -56.47 55.51
C ARG A 667 -33.65 -57.18 54.53
N GLU A 668 -34.13 -58.22 53.87
CA GLU A 668 -33.35 -58.98 52.88
C GLU A 668 -32.91 -58.11 51.72
N ARG A 669 -33.76 -57.24 51.17
CA ARG A 669 -33.45 -56.31 50.09
C ARG A 669 -32.47 -55.23 50.57
N VAL A 670 -32.66 -54.70 51.78
CA VAL A 670 -31.71 -53.74 52.37
C VAL A 670 -30.35 -54.34 52.56
N ASN A 671 -30.29 -55.57 53.06
CA ASN A 671 -29.01 -56.30 53.21
C ASN A 671 -28.35 -56.60 51.86
N ALA A 672 -29.13 -56.97 50.84
CA ALA A 672 -28.61 -57.20 49.49
C ALA A 672 -28.05 -55.91 48.87
N ALA A 673 -28.56 -54.75 49.28
CA ALA A 673 -28.07 -53.44 48.89
C ALA A 673 -26.99 -52.86 49.83
N ASN A 674 -26.40 -53.67 50.69
CA ASN A 674 -25.40 -53.26 51.69
C ASN A 674 -25.88 -52.07 52.56
N GLY A 675 -27.18 -52.07 52.89
CA GLY A 675 -27.84 -51.00 53.61
C GLY A 675 -28.07 -51.33 55.10
N SER A 676 -28.66 -50.36 55.78
CA SER A 676 -29.15 -50.50 57.15
C SER A 676 -30.64 -50.09 57.24
N ILE A 677 -31.38 -50.75 58.16
CA ILE A 677 -32.79 -50.44 58.45
C ILE A 677 -32.94 -50.19 59.92
N GLU A 678 -33.60 -49.11 60.27
CA GLU A 678 -33.96 -48.75 61.63
C GLU A 678 -35.47 -48.65 61.74
N VAL A 679 -36.03 -49.22 62.76
CA VAL A 679 -37.48 -49.28 62.97
C VAL A 679 -37.80 -48.70 64.34
N GLU A 680 -38.60 -47.66 64.38
CA GLU A 680 -39.08 -47.01 65.59
C GLU A 680 -40.63 -47.18 65.58
N SER A 681 -41.13 -47.94 66.56
CA SER A 681 -42.57 -48.17 66.68
C SER A 681 -42.98 -48.45 68.15
N ALA A 682 -44.12 -47.87 68.55
CA ALA A 682 -44.72 -48.11 69.82
C ALA A 682 -46.26 -48.21 69.70
N PRO A 683 -46.93 -49.04 70.50
CA PRO A 683 -48.38 -49.13 70.42
C PRO A 683 -49.07 -47.76 70.62
N GLY A 684 -49.89 -47.32 69.61
CA GLY A 684 -50.62 -46.07 69.61
C GLY A 684 -49.82 -44.83 69.09
N GLU A 685 -48.49 -44.94 68.81
CA GLU A 685 -47.65 -43.82 68.38
C GLU A 685 -47.25 -43.88 66.89
N GLY A 686 -47.77 -44.85 66.13
CA GLY A 686 -47.37 -45.05 64.72
C GLY A 686 -46.08 -45.76 64.54
N THR A 687 -45.61 -45.78 63.30
CA THR A 687 -44.31 -46.43 62.95
C THR A 687 -43.48 -45.49 62.09
N LYS A 688 -42.16 -45.45 62.37
CA LYS A 688 -41.15 -44.80 61.51
C LYS A 688 -40.07 -45.80 61.14
N ILE A 689 -39.88 -45.99 59.84
CA ILE A 689 -38.84 -46.88 59.32
C ILE A 689 -37.88 -46.05 58.49
N THR A 690 -36.62 -46.10 58.87
CA THR A 690 -35.54 -45.40 58.13
C THR A 690 -34.63 -46.45 57.50
N ILE A 691 -34.40 -46.30 56.22
CA ILE A 691 -33.55 -47.18 55.40
C ILE A 691 -32.46 -46.37 54.78
N SER A 692 -31.20 -46.85 54.91
CA SER A 692 -30.05 -46.27 54.25
C SER A 692 -29.39 -47.35 53.40
N ILE A 693 -29.24 -47.10 52.13
CA ILE A 693 -28.59 -47.97 51.14
C ILE A 693 -27.44 -47.25 50.48
N SER A 694 -26.35 -47.95 50.18
CA SER A 694 -25.27 -47.38 49.35
C SER A 694 -25.52 -47.71 47.89
N GLU A 695 -25.39 -46.73 47.03
CA GLU A 695 -25.32 -46.99 45.58
C GLU A 695 -23.99 -47.69 45.30
N GLY A 696 -24.04 -48.93 44.80
CA GLY A 696 -22.82 -49.65 44.41
C GLY A 696 -22.04 -48.81 43.39
N ASN A 697 -20.74 -48.67 43.61
CA ASN A 697 -19.79 -48.05 42.71
C ASN A 697 -19.87 -48.73 41.33
N HIS A 698 -20.72 -48.27 40.45
CA HIS A 698 -20.54 -48.53 39.04
C HIS A 698 -19.59 -47.45 38.52
N GLU A 699 -18.35 -47.89 38.28
CA GLU A 699 -17.30 -47.13 37.58
C GLU A 699 -17.97 -46.39 36.38
N ARG A 700 -17.81 -45.06 36.40
CA ARG A 700 -18.07 -44.27 35.22
C ARG A 700 -17.01 -44.65 34.16
N THR A 701 -17.38 -45.47 33.20
CA THR A 701 -16.69 -45.63 31.94
C THR A 701 -17.18 -44.58 30.93
#